data_38036a98f48f70b7c016b0b5f472391b
#
_entry.id   38036a98f48f70b7c016b0b5f472391b
#
_cell.length_a   1.000
_cell.length_b   1.000
_cell.length_c   1.000
_cell.angle_alpha   90.00
_cell.angle_beta   90.00
_cell.angle_gamma   90.00
#
_symmetry.space_group_name_H-M   'P 1'
#
loop_
_entity.id
_entity.type
_entity.pdbx_description
1 polymer ?
#
loop_
_entity_poly.entity_id
_entity_poly.type
_entity_poly.pdbx_seq_one_letter_code
_entity_poly.pdbx_strand_id
1 'polypeptide(L)'
;MTMRVVSCQHYKEISDQHADKIEDIVRNSEDVNALERKINMIDIEIQVLSFGIIWKTQGQGKKTKKRENRELQTLYKEQQEELEELIRQGTVGSDMNQKIYNMRKVVKGNKIQPQEPSAINNPETGELITDEGEIKEVSLNHNIKILTKDKPRPEDVEEIERNKKAHERIMQEKNKDTWVLNNSTWQIVTQKIKEKDKKVYNMFNRAGSCYKRAIFQYMSKLICLEEIPRAFTKTTLIQLWKKKGSALDLNMMRFLHMRPWRSKLIESLVTQQMKENIVKATPKIQLGGMPGASSVEHLVTLKTWMKMKEEKKESGIFQVFDMAKFFDKESLLDCMTTLNREANVDHKSYRIWYKLNAETRISVKTCVGDTAEKKILDSIGQGSAGAALVSSLNIGCAIKRTFRFNFTTKIGGLKLNSMVFQDDISKLNDKLEQAREGCAKIDNTLKKKQLSVNYDKSKFLIIGNAKFRKKINKKLNKNPMMMGGVKIDHSTQEKYLGDIIHEKGCKESVQETIRERRRKLISKNEEIIQLADTPMMQGLGHSKTAFNLFEAQIIPCLLNNAESWIGITNKQIKELQEFQDIFTRKVLRLAPSTTKALINWDIGMMPMKWRIASKKLQFMRKIMLKDHKNIAKDSLLQEFLLNIKGLAYECNKIAQEIGLEDLMFNSYSKKDIKEAIKNAMKKEFLNEMQRSTKVNDRLSEDPDDNSYIYRMPLSKVRVWIRYRARAIAGVKGNFRHSYVNNMDCRLCSEKSDETQEHLQLCEGTRYERRGLDLGDWRGLLDFWRRMTKKMAAVT
;
A
#
# COMPACT_ATOMS: atom_id res chain seq x y z
N MET A 1 22.46 22.81 8.11
CA MET A 1 23.05 22.10 9.24
C MET A 1 22.73 20.62 9.10
N THR A 2 23.66 19.77 8.66
CA THR A 2 23.43 18.33 8.48
C THR A 2 23.96 17.62 9.71
N MET A 3 23.08 17.19 10.61
CA MET A 3 23.45 16.39 11.78
C MET A 3 23.69 14.94 11.36
N ARG A 4 24.88 14.38 11.60
CA ARG A 4 25.15 12.95 11.46
C ARG A 4 25.21 12.29 12.84
N VAL A 5 24.50 11.19 13.02
CA VAL A 5 24.61 10.32 14.21
C VAL A 5 25.97 9.65 14.20
N VAL A 6 26.76 9.85 15.25
CA VAL A 6 28.15 9.31 15.32
C VAL A 6 28.16 7.77 15.37
N SER A 7 27.26 7.16 16.14
CA SER A 7 26.93 5.73 16.05
C SER A 7 25.62 5.44 16.79
N CYS A 8 24.97 4.33 16.45
CA CYS A 8 23.73 3.90 17.14
C CYS A 8 24.03 3.47 18.60
N GLN A 9 25.23 2.93 18.84
CA GLN A 9 25.69 2.53 20.17
C GLN A 9 25.93 3.74 21.10
N HIS A 10 26.61 4.77 20.59
CA HIS A 10 26.87 6.00 21.35
C HIS A 10 25.56 6.73 21.74
N TYR A 11 24.57 6.75 20.86
CA TYR A 11 23.25 7.31 21.21
C TYR A 11 22.55 6.53 22.32
N LYS A 12 22.68 5.19 22.35
CA LYS A 12 22.13 4.37 23.43
C LYS A 12 22.79 4.70 24.78
N GLU A 13 24.12 4.78 24.79
CA GLU A 13 24.88 5.05 26.00
C GLU A 13 24.53 6.42 26.59
N ILE A 14 24.53 7.47 25.77
CA ILE A 14 24.16 8.82 26.23
C ILE A 14 22.71 8.86 26.72
N SER A 15 21.78 8.22 26.01
CA SER A 15 20.36 8.20 26.42
C SER A 15 20.16 7.45 27.74
N ASP A 16 20.89 6.36 27.97
CA ASP A 16 20.81 5.62 29.25
C ASP A 16 21.47 6.38 30.42
N GLN A 17 22.53 7.14 30.18
CA GLN A 17 23.16 8.03 31.20
C GLN A 17 22.20 9.15 31.69
N HIS A 18 21.25 9.57 30.84
CA HIS A 18 20.27 10.59 31.19
C HIS A 18 18.95 10.02 31.75
N ALA A 19 18.81 8.69 31.80
CA ALA A 19 17.59 8.04 32.26
C ALA A 19 17.25 8.40 33.73
N ASP A 20 18.25 8.37 34.61
CA ASP A 20 18.06 8.65 36.02
C ASP A 20 17.57 10.10 36.26
N LYS A 21 18.06 11.06 35.47
CA LYS A 21 17.55 12.46 35.52
C LYS A 21 16.06 12.52 35.16
N ILE A 22 15.61 11.74 34.16
CA ILE A 22 14.20 11.67 33.76
C ILE A 22 13.38 10.99 34.87
N GLU A 23 13.85 9.89 35.44
CA GLU A 23 13.16 9.17 36.53
C GLU A 23 13.01 10.05 37.77
N ASP A 24 14.04 10.82 38.15
CA ASP A 24 13.99 11.76 39.27
C ASP A 24 12.98 12.90 39.04
N ILE A 25 13.00 13.50 37.83
CA ILE A 25 12.02 14.55 37.46
C ILE A 25 10.59 13.97 37.46
N VAL A 26 10.40 12.74 36.95
CA VAL A 26 9.11 12.07 36.98
C VAL A 26 8.62 11.85 38.40
N ARG A 27 9.50 11.48 39.31
CA ARG A 27 9.18 11.24 40.74
C ARG A 27 8.76 12.52 41.44
N ASN A 28 9.49 13.62 41.25
CA ASN A 28 9.43 14.82 42.07
C ASN A 28 8.57 15.97 41.50
N SER A 29 8.02 15.85 40.30
CA SER A 29 7.21 16.91 39.67
C SER A 29 5.72 16.60 39.71
N GLU A 30 4.90 17.49 40.26
CA GLU A 30 3.44 17.40 40.23
C GLU A 30 2.82 18.09 39.02
N ASP A 31 3.44 19.14 38.45
CA ASP A 31 2.98 19.85 37.26
C ASP A 31 3.44 19.13 36.01
N VAL A 32 2.48 18.55 35.27
CA VAL A 32 2.73 17.79 34.03
C VAL A 32 3.30 18.65 32.89
N ASN A 33 3.00 19.95 32.86
CA ASN A 33 3.57 20.86 31.86
C ASN A 33 5.03 21.21 32.17
N ALA A 34 5.38 21.39 33.45
CA ALA A 34 6.77 21.57 33.89
C ALA A 34 7.58 20.29 33.65
N LEU A 35 6.99 19.13 33.93
CA LEU A 35 7.56 17.82 33.70
C LEU A 35 7.90 17.61 32.20
N GLU A 36 6.96 17.88 31.31
CA GLU A 36 7.20 17.76 29.86
C GLU A 36 8.28 18.71 29.33
N ARG A 37 8.31 19.98 29.86
CA ARG A 37 9.37 20.93 29.49
C ARG A 37 10.76 20.42 29.91
N LYS A 38 10.92 19.90 31.14
CA LYS A 38 12.19 19.37 31.64
C LYS A 38 12.65 18.14 30.86
N ILE A 39 11.74 17.18 30.56
CA ILE A 39 12.05 16.00 29.73
C ILE A 39 12.45 16.41 28.31
N ASN A 40 11.79 17.43 27.75
CA ASN A 40 12.11 17.94 26.43
C ASN A 40 13.50 18.57 26.37
N MET A 41 13.94 19.27 27.45
CA MET A 41 15.31 19.79 27.56
C MET A 41 16.34 18.65 27.60
N ILE A 42 16.06 17.57 28.35
CA ILE A 42 16.94 16.40 28.39
C ILE A 42 17.02 15.73 26.99
N ASP A 43 15.91 15.61 26.26
CA ASP A 43 15.91 15.06 24.90
C ASP A 43 16.79 15.91 23.95
N ILE A 44 16.74 17.23 24.07
CA ILE A 44 17.63 18.15 23.33
C ILE A 44 19.09 17.94 23.73
N GLU A 45 19.38 17.81 25.05
CA GLU A 45 20.73 17.54 25.56
C GLU A 45 21.29 16.23 24.99
N ILE A 46 20.51 15.16 25.04
CA ILE A 46 20.87 13.85 24.43
C ILE A 46 21.15 14.00 22.92
N GLN A 47 20.34 14.78 22.21
CA GLN A 47 20.55 15.04 20.79
C GLN A 47 21.86 15.78 20.53
N VAL A 48 22.12 16.86 21.27
CA VAL A 48 23.34 17.68 21.12
C VAL A 48 24.59 16.85 21.41
N LEU A 49 24.58 16.05 22.47
CA LEU A 49 25.73 15.20 22.85
C LEU A 49 25.93 14.04 21.88
N SER A 50 24.86 13.52 21.28
CA SER A 50 24.91 12.39 20.34
C SER A 50 25.26 12.81 18.91
N PHE A 51 25.13 14.09 18.56
CA PHE A 51 25.42 14.61 17.23
C PHE A 51 26.67 15.48 17.28
N GLY A 52 27.81 14.99 16.72
CA GLY A 52 28.96 15.85 16.49
C GLY A 52 28.60 17.02 15.59
N ILE A 53 28.77 18.26 16.07
CA ILE A 53 28.54 19.47 15.29
C ILE A 53 29.70 19.64 14.34
N ILE A 54 29.53 19.32 13.06
CA ILE A 54 30.50 19.64 12.02
C ILE A 54 30.15 21.04 11.49
N TRP A 55 30.87 22.06 11.97
CA TRP A 55 30.85 23.39 11.39
C TRP A 55 31.49 23.32 9.99
N LYS A 56 30.69 23.38 8.93
CA LYS A 56 31.21 23.71 7.60
C LYS A 56 31.33 25.25 7.52
N THR A 57 32.55 25.76 7.71
CA THR A 57 32.89 27.11 7.28
C THR A 57 32.73 27.18 5.76
N GLN A 58 31.89 28.12 5.30
CA GLN A 58 31.79 28.49 3.90
C GLN A 58 33.10 29.23 3.52
N GLY A 59 33.97 28.53 2.84
CA GLY A 59 35.19 29.03 2.25
C GLY A 59 35.29 28.59 0.80
N GLN A 60 35.03 29.51 -0.07
CA GLN A 60 35.39 29.72 -1.47
C GLN A 60 36.01 28.56 -2.30
N GLY A 61 35.42 28.32 -3.47
CA GLY A 61 36.13 28.27 -4.73
C GLY A 61 36.46 26.90 -5.30
N LYS A 62 35.94 26.60 -6.46
CA LYS A 62 36.43 25.79 -7.62
C LYS A 62 37.10 24.39 -7.43
N LYS A 63 37.36 23.90 -6.22
CA LYS A 63 37.79 22.48 -5.97
C LYS A 63 36.66 21.51 -5.67
N THR A 64 35.42 21.94 -5.62
CA THR A 64 34.26 21.25 -5.08
C THR A 64 33.70 20.14 -5.98
N LYS A 65 33.64 20.29 -7.31
CA LYS A 65 33.01 19.29 -8.20
C LYS A 65 33.66 17.90 -8.19
N LYS A 66 35.01 17.85 -8.05
CA LYS A 66 35.76 16.57 -8.04
C LYS A 66 35.65 15.86 -6.69
N ARG A 67 35.48 16.62 -5.60
CA ARG A 67 35.31 16.09 -4.24
C ARG A 67 33.88 15.67 -4.00
N GLU A 68 32.88 16.44 -4.48
CA GLU A 68 31.45 16.07 -4.48
C GLU A 68 31.18 14.79 -5.27
N ASN A 69 31.83 14.59 -6.42
CA ASN A 69 31.73 13.34 -7.18
C ASN A 69 32.37 12.15 -6.45
N ARG A 70 33.45 12.33 -5.68
CA ARG A 70 34.04 11.26 -4.87
C ARG A 70 33.17 10.93 -3.64
N GLU A 71 32.68 11.95 -2.93
CA GLU A 71 31.75 11.76 -1.80
C GLU A 71 30.42 11.15 -2.25
N LEU A 72 29.91 11.51 -3.43
CA LEU A 72 28.75 10.88 -4.06
C LEU A 72 29.04 9.41 -4.43
N GLN A 73 30.22 9.10 -4.96
CA GLN A 73 30.62 7.74 -5.28
C GLN A 73 30.79 6.86 -4.02
N THR A 74 31.34 7.43 -2.94
CA THR A 74 31.48 6.72 -1.65
C THR A 74 30.14 6.47 -1.00
N LEU A 75 29.27 7.48 -0.93
CA LEU A 75 27.89 7.35 -0.42
C LEU A 75 27.08 6.33 -1.23
N TYR A 76 27.32 6.30 -2.51
CA TYR A 76 26.73 5.38 -3.45
C TYR A 76 27.17 3.93 -3.21
N LYS A 77 28.47 3.74 -2.93
CA LYS A 77 29.05 2.43 -2.62
C LYS A 77 28.51 1.88 -1.28
N GLU A 78 28.45 2.73 -0.25
CA GLU A 78 27.90 2.37 1.06
C GLU A 78 26.42 1.98 0.99
N GLN A 79 25.60 2.72 0.21
CA GLN A 79 24.18 2.38 0.01
C GLN A 79 24.00 1.11 -0.79
N GLN A 80 24.95 0.79 -1.66
CA GLN A 80 24.96 -0.43 -2.44
C GLN A 80 25.29 -1.64 -1.56
N GLU A 81 26.35 -1.57 -0.75
CA GLU A 81 26.72 -2.61 0.20
C GLU A 81 25.59 -2.92 1.20
N GLU A 82 24.90 -1.87 1.66
CA GLU A 82 23.73 -1.99 2.54
C GLU A 82 22.52 -2.62 1.85
N LEU A 83 22.32 -2.36 0.54
CA LEU A 83 21.28 -3.00 -0.26
C LEU A 83 21.62 -4.48 -0.53
N GLU A 84 22.90 -4.79 -0.76
CA GLU A 84 23.41 -6.16 -0.93
C GLU A 84 23.15 -7.01 0.31
N GLU A 85 23.39 -6.45 1.48
CA GLU A 85 23.16 -7.14 2.75
C GLU A 85 21.68 -7.43 2.99
N LEU A 86 20.78 -6.48 2.67
CA LEU A 86 19.35 -6.70 2.75
C LEU A 86 18.83 -7.75 1.76
N ILE A 87 19.43 -7.82 0.57
CA ILE A 87 19.12 -8.84 -0.43
C ILE A 87 19.59 -10.22 0.05
N ARG A 88 20.79 -10.32 0.68
CA ARG A 88 21.27 -11.56 1.30
C ARG A 88 20.37 -12.05 2.42
N GLN A 89 19.85 -11.14 3.23
CA GLN A 89 18.96 -11.44 4.34
C GLN A 89 17.52 -11.79 3.91
N GLY A 90 17.20 -11.74 2.62
CA GLY A 90 15.86 -12.08 2.08
C GLY A 90 14.75 -11.12 2.52
N THR A 91 15.08 -9.95 3.06
CA THR A 91 14.12 -8.98 3.59
C THR A 91 13.45 -8.23 2.45
N VAL A 92 12.22 -8.58 2.12
CA VAL A 92 11.33 -7.84 1.21
C VAL A 92 10.39 -6.99 2.07
N GLY A 93 10.68 -5.69 2.21
CA GLY A 93 9.90 -4.80 3.06
C GLY A 93 10.01 -3.31 2.70
N SER A 94 9.38 -2.47 3.53
CA SER A 94 9.36 -1.00 3.38
C SER A 94 10.75 -0.36 3.29
N ASP A 95 11.76 -0.96 3.92
CA ASP A 95 13.15 -0.49 3.93
C ASP A 95 13.81 -0.60 2.57
N MET A 96 13.54 -1.70 1.84
CA MET A 96 14.04 -1.88 0.48
C MET A 96 13.44 -0.83 -0.47
N ASN A 97 12.15 -0.54 -0.35
CA ASN A 97 11.49 0.52 -1.14
C ASN A 97 12.06 1.91 -0.85
N GLN A 98 12.40 2.22 0.41
CA GLN A 98 13.01 3.50 0.78
C GLN A 98 14.45 3.61 0.26
N LYS A 99 15.24 2.55 0.33
CA LYS A 99 16.62 2.52 -0.20
C LYS A 99 16.64 2.61 -1.71
N ILE A 100 15.75 1.92 -2.40
CA ILE A 100 15.55 2.03 -3.84
C ILE A 100 15.11 3.45 -4.23
N TYR A 101 14.24 4.09 -3.45
CA TYR A 101 13.86 5.49 -3.66
C TYR A 101 15.06 6.44 -3.50
N ASN A 102 15.90 6.23 -2.49
CA ASN A 102 17.10 7.01 -2.26
C ASN A 102 18.12 6.81 -3.39
N MET A 103 18.33 5.58 -3.86
CA MET A 103 19.18 5.27 -5.02
C MET A 103 18.67 5.95 -6.30
N ARG A 104 17.35 5.94 -6.56
CA ARG A 104 16.74 6.68 -7.69
C ARG A 104 17.02 8.18 -7.61
N LYS A 105 16.97 8.75 -6.41
CA LYS A 105 17.27 10.17 -6.18
C LYS A 105 18.73 10.51 -6.49
N VAL A 106 19.65 9.60 -6.16
CA VAL A 106 21.10 9.74 -6.47
C VAL A 106 21.36 9.55 -7.96
N VAL A 107 20.77 8.54 -8.61
CA VAL A 107 20.96 8.21 -10.04
C VAL A 107 20.36 9.26 -10.97
N LYS A 108 19.22 9.86 -10.61
CA LYS A 108 18.60 10.95 -11.41
C LYS A 108 19.39 12.27 -11.33
N GLY A 109 20.53 12.28 -10.61
CA GLY A 109 21.19 13.51 -10.21
C GLY A 109 20.26 14.36 -9.37
N ASN A 110 20.73 15.27 -8.55
CA ASN A 110 19.89 16.24 -7.86
C ASN A 110 19.12 17.08 -8.92
N LYS A 111 18.10 16.49 -9.58
CA LYS A 111 17.04 17.31 -10.13
C LYS A 111 16.53 18.06 -8.93
N ILE A 112 16.81 19.36 -8.95
CA ILE A 112 16.24 20.39 -8.10
C ILE A 112 14.92 19.85 -7.61
N GLN A 113 14.77 19.59 -6.28
CA GLN A 113 13.44 19.36 -5.74
C GLN A 113 12.61 20.48 -6.37
N PRO A 114 11.44 20.21 -6.97
CA PRO A 114 10.60 21.31 -7.39
C PRO A 114 10.56 22.20 -6.15
N GLN A 115 11.08 23.42 -6.27
CA GLN A 115 10.95 24.42 -5.21
C GLN A 115 9.47 24.35 -4.83
N GLU A 116 9.18 24.10 -3.57
CA GLU A 116 7.81 24.20 -3.10
C GLU A 116 7.32 25.55 -3.60
N PRO A 117 6.26 25.62 -4.38
CA PRO A 117 5.88 26.87 -5.02
C PRO A 117 5.71 27.90 -3.92
N SER A 118 6.43 29.02 -4.00
CA SER A 118 6.36 30.13 -3.05
C SER A 118 5.05 30.93 -3.17
N ALA A 119 3.99 30.30 -3.66
CA ALA A 119 2.69 30.89 -3.93
C ALA A 119 1.57 29.88 -3.68
N ILE A 120 0.37 30.39 -3.44
CA ILE A 120 -0.88 29.60 -3.39
C ILE A 120 -1.96 30.32 -4.20
N ASN A 121 -2.97 29.59 -4.63
CA ASN A 121 -4.19 30.21 -5.15
C ASN A 121 -5.17 30.45 -3.99
N ASN A 122 -5.77 31.64 -3.95
CA ASN A 122 -6.89 31.91 -3.04
C ASN A 122 -8.01 30.89 -3.32
N PRO A 123 -8.42 30.09 -2.31
CA PRO A 123 -9.40 29.03 -2.53
C PRO A 123 -10.83 29.53 -2.84
N GLU A 124 -11.09 30.83 -2.70
CA GLU A 124 -12.39 31.48 -2.98
C GLU A 124 -12.38 32.24 -4.30
N THR A 125 -11.34 33.06 -4.58
CA THR A 125 -11.26 33.90 -5.80
C THR A 125 -10.47 33.24 -6.93
N GLY A 126 -9.59 32.26 -6.61
CA GLY A 126 -8.68 31.64 -7.58
C GLY A 126 -7.43 32.48 -7.89
N GLU A 127 -7.30 33.68 -7.33
CA GLU A 127 -6.17 34.57 -7.55
C GLU A 127 -4.88 34.05 -6.95
N LEU A 128 -3.74 34.35 -7.58
CA LEU A 128 -2.43 33.92 -7.12
C LEU A 128 -1.94 34.84 -5.99
N ILE A 129 -1.62 34.25 -4.82
CA ILE A 129 -1.08 34.93 -3.65
C ILE A 129 0.39 34.59 -3.55
N THR A 130 1.25 35.62 -3.41
CA THR A 130 2.70 35.50 -3.27
C THR A 130 3.25 36.16 -2.00
N ASP A 131 2.44 37.01 -1.34
CA ASP A 131 2.83 37.61 -0.05
C ASP A 131 2.88 36.56 1.06
N GLU A 132 3.96 36.54 1.83
CA GLU A 132 4.20 35.54 2.88
C GLU A 132 3.18 35.60 4.03
N GLY A 133 2.76 36.83 4.41
CA GLY A 133 1.77 37.05 5.46
C GLY A 133 0.40 36.56 5.04
N GLU A 134 0.00 36.91 3.84
CA GLU A 134 -1.28 36.53 3.23
C GLU A 134 -1.36 35.02 2.99
N ILE A 135 -0.26 34.39 2.49
CA ILE A 135 -0.18 32.93 2.35
C ILE A 135 -0.45 32.23 3.68
N LYS A 136 0.17 32.68 4.78
CA LYS A 136 -0.04 32.11 6.10
C LYS A 136 -1.46 32.30 6.59
N GLU A 137 -2.02 33.50 6.43
CA GLU A 137 -3.38 33.82 6.87
C GLU A 137 -4.43 33.03 6.10
N VAL A 138 -4.37 33.05 4.77
CA VAL A 138 -5.33 32.31 3.90
C VAL A 138 -5.23 30.81 4.14
N SER A 139 -4.01 30.26 4.28
CA SER A 139 -3.82 28.84 4.59
C SER A 139 -4.43 28.46 5.95
N LEU A 140 -4.26 29.29 6.98
CA LEU A 140 -4.83 29.05 8.32
C LEU A 140 -6.35 29.14 8.28
N ASN A 141 -6.90 30.21 7.71
CA ASN A 141 -8.34 30.44 7.62
C ASN A 141 -9.07 29.36 6.80
N HIS A 142 -8.47 28.91 5.70
CA HIS A 142 -8.98 27.79 4.91
C HIS A 142 -9.09 26.50 5.74
N ASN A 143 -8.06 26.17 6.53
CA ASN A 143 -8.08 24.99 7.40
C ASN A 143 -9.10 25.14 8.55
N ILE A 144 -9.20 26.31 9.17
CA ILE A 144 -10.22 26.58 10.19
C ILE A 144 -11.63 26.37 9.60
N LYS A 145 -11.92 26.90 8.42
CA LYS A 145 -13.20 26.72 7.71
C LYS A 145 -13.53 25.25 7.46
N ILE A 146 -12.52 24.44 7.09
CA ILE A 146 -12.68 23.00 6.89
C ILE A 146 -13.00 22.27 8.19
N LEU A 147 -12.28 22.60 9.26
CA LEU A 147 -12.39 21.93 10.56
C LEU A 147 -13.58 22.44 11.39
N THR A 148 -14.12 23.62 11.05
CA THR A 148 -15.33 24.13 11.69
C THR A 148 -16.56 23.39 11.17
N LYS A 149 -17.43 23.00 12.08
CA LYS A 149 -18.66 22.25 11.74
C LYS A 149 -19.80 23.13 11.32
N ASP A 150 -20.68 22.57 10.53
CA ASP A 150 -21.93 23.19 10.20
C ASP A 150 -22.84 23.23 11.44
N LYS A 151 -23.74 24.19 11.52
CA LYS A 151 -24.71 24.27 12.63
C LYS A 151 -25.59 23.02 12.60
N PRO A 152 -25.88 22.40 13.76
CA PRO A 152 -26.81 21.27 13.81
C PRO A 152 -28.21 21.71 13.39
N ARG A 153 -28.97 20.76 12.83
CA ARG A 153 -30.37 21.01 12.51
C ARG A 153 -31.18 21.20 13.82
N PRO A 154 -32.21 22.03 13.84
CA PRO A 154 -33.06 22.24 15.03
C PRO A 154 -33.55 20.92 15.65
N GLU A 155 -33.92 19.95 14.83
CA GLU A 155 -34.41 18.62 15.23
C GLU A 155 -33.34 17.71 15.89
N ASP A 156 -32.07 17.99 15.70
CA ASP A 156 -30.95 17.21 16.25
C ASP A 156 -30.35 17.82 17.55
N VAL A 157 -30.70 19.09 17.87
CA VAL A 157 -30.11 19.85 19.00
C VAL A 157 -30.35 19.14 20.32
N GLU A 158 -31.55 18.64 20.57
CA GLU A 158 -31.91 17.96 21.82
C GLU A 158 -31.09 16.66 22.04
N GLU A 159 -30.87 15.90 20.97
CA GLU A 159 -30.03 14.70 21.05
C GLU A 159 -28.57 15.05 21.33
N ILE A 160 -28.02 16.08 20.68
CA ILE A 160 -26.69 16.60 20.94
C ILE A 160 -26.51 17.05 22.39
N GLU A 161 -27.51 17.78 22.93
CA GLU A 161 -27.47 18.27 24.31
C GLU A 161 -27.51 17.11 25.33
N ARG A 162 -28.35 16.09 25.07
CA ARG A 162 -28.37 14.86 25.90
C ARG A 162 -27.02 14.15 25.87
N ASN A 163 -26.37 14.06 24.70
CA ASN A 163 -25.06 13.45 24.56
C ASN A 163 -23.98 14.25 25.30
N LYS A 164 -24.06 15.58 25.26
CA LYS A 164 -23.16 16.48 25.98
C LYS A 164 -23.28 16.31 27.49
N LYS A 165 -24.52 16.28 28.02
CA LYS A 165 -24.75 16.02 29.46
C LYS A 165 -24.23 14.65 29.91
N ALA A 166 -24.40 13.60 29.08
CA ALA A 166 -23.88 12.29 29.39
C ALA A 166 -22.33 12.29 29.40
N HIS A 167 -21.69 12.99 28.44
CA HIS A 167 -20.26 13.17 28.38
C HIS A 167 -19.73 13.91 29.61
N GLU A 168 -20.35 15.02 30.01
CA GLU A 168 -19.98 15.82 31.18
C GLU A 168 -20.00 14.99 32.47
N ARG A 169 -21.00 14.12 32.66
CA ARG A 169 -21.08 13.19 33.80
C ARG A 169 -19.86 12.28 33.86
N ILE A 170 -19.46 11.66 32.72
CA ILE A 170 -18.29 10.78 32.67
C ILE A 170 -17.01 11.56 32.95
N MET A 171 -16.91 12.80 32.46
CA MET A 171 -15.75 13.65 32.70
C MET A 171 -15.59 14.09 34.18
N GLN A 172 -16.69 14.17 34.92
CA GLN A 172 -16.73 14.51 36.36
C GLN A 172 -16.53 13.30 37.27
N GLU A 173 -16.76 12.09 36.82
CA GLU A 173 -16.54 10.87 37.59
C GLU A 173 -15.07 10.73 37.98
N LYS A 174 -14.77 10.67 39.29
CA LYS A 174 -13.44 10.45 39.82
C LYS A 174 -13.26 8.98 40.23
N ASN A 175 -12.15 8.39 39.81
CA ASN A 175 -11.52 7.21 40.45
C ASN A 175 -12.31 5.90 40.62
N LYS A 176 -13.19 5.51 39.69
CA LYS A 176 -13.76 4.14 39.70
C LYS A 176 -12.96 3.14 38.88
N ASP A 177 -12.10 3.60 37.95
CA ASP A 177 -11.39 2.75 37.03
C ASP A 177 -9.99 2.40 37.52
N THR A 178 -9.68 1.11 37.60
CA THR A 178 -8.40 0.58 38.09
C THR A 178 -7.34 0.41 37.00
N TRP A 179 -7.62 0.84 35.73
CA TRP A 179 -6.64 0.66 34.68
C TRP A 179 -5.33 1.41 34.97
N VAL A 180 -4.24 0.63 34.91
CA VAL A 180 -2.86 1.09 35.03
C VAL A 180 -2.07 0.56 33.83
N LEU A 181 -1.14 1.37 33.32
CA LEU A 181 -0.29 0.94 32.23
C LEU A 181 0.55 -0.27 32.64
N ASN A 182 0.38 -1.39 31.93
CA ASN A 182 1.12 -2.61 32.16
C ASN A 182 2.19 -2.85 31.07
N ASN A 183 3.16 -3.73 31.41
CA ASN A 183 4.27 -4.06 30.51
C ASN A 183 3.81 -4.70 29.21
N SER A 184 2.72 -5.48 29.17
CA SER A 184 2.23 -6.13 27.96
C SER A 184 1.71 -5.09 26.95
N THR A 185 0.88 -4.15 27.38
CA THR A 185 0.40 -3.03 26.55
C THR A 185 1.57 -2.19 26.03
N TRP A 186 2.55 -1.87 26.88
CA TRP A 186 3.76 -1.16 26.51
C TRP A 186 4.55 -1.89 25.41
N GLN A 187 4.81 -3.19 25.58
CA GLN A 187 5.54 -3.99 24.61
C GLN A 187 4.81 -4.07 23.26
N ILE A 188 3.49 -4.33 23.27
CA ILE A 188 2.68 -4.38 22.05
C ILE A 188 2.76 -3.05 21.28
N VAL A 189 2.64 -1.92 21.96
CA VAL A 189 2.66 -0.60 21.33
C VAL A 189 4.06 -0.25 20.82
N THR A 190 5.10 -0.47 21.62
CA THR A 190 6.48 -0.14 21.24
C THR A 190 7.01 -1.02 20.12
N GLN A 191 6.60 -2.29 20.05
CA GLN A 191 6.92 -3.16 18.91
C GLN A 191 6.27 -2.66 17.61
N LYS A 192 5.00 -2.27 17.66
CA LYS A 192 4.31 -1.68 16.48
C LYS A 192 4.95 -0.38 16.01
N ILE A 193 5.43 0.45 16.94
CA ILE A 193 6.15 1.69 16.63
C ILE A 193 7.44 1.40 15.88
N LYS A 194 8.19 0.35 16.26
CA LYS A 194 9.41 -0.06 15.52
C LYS A 194 9.12 -0.42 14.07
N GLU A 195 7.99 -1.06 13.79
CA GLU A 195 7.65 -1.58 12.47
C GLU A 195 7.07 -0.51 11.54
N LYS A 196 6.26 0.41 12.04
CA LYS A 196 5.43 1.28 11.21
C LYS A 196 5.91 2.72 11.06
N ASP A 197 6.53 3.32 12.06
CA ASP A 197 6.76 4.78 12.08
C ASP A 197 8.20 5.16 12.46
N LYS A 198 9.16 4.64 11.68
CA LYS A 198 10.59 4.78 11.93
C LYS A 198 11.06 6.24 12.01
N LYS A 199 10.40 7.17 11.29
CA LYS A 199 10.82 8.58 11.26
C LYS A 199 10.41 9.35 12.51
N VAL A 200 9.15 9.20 12.94
CA VAL A 200 8.59 9.95 14.10
C VAL A 200 9.20 9.45 15.41
N TYR A 201 9.41 8.14 15.54
CA TYR A 201 9.95 7.52 16.75
C TYR A 201 11.44 7.17 16.67
N ASN A 202 12.17 7.74 15.70
CA ASN A 202 13.56 7.37 15.45
C ASN A 202 14.45 7.49 16.71
N MET A 203 14.28 8.57 17.46
CA MET A 203 15.01 8.79 18.70
C MET A 203 14.67 7.75 19.76
N PHE A 204 13.39 7.51 20.03
CA PHE A 204 12.94 6.51 20.98
C PHE A 204 13.39 5.09 20.60
N ASN A 205 13.30 4.73 19.32
CA ASN A 205 13.70 3.41 18.84
C ASN A 205 15.20 3.15 19.02
N ARG A 206 16.04 4.20 18.86
CA ARG A 206 17.50 4.13 19.00
C ARG A 206 17.98 4.26 20.45
N ALA A 207 17.13 4.79 21.35
CA ALA A 207 17.48 4.97 22.74
C ALA A 207 17.69 3.64 23.49
N GLY A 208 18.46 3.68 24.56
CA GLY A 208 18.75 2.53 25.38
C GLY A 208 17.56 2.07 26.25
N SER A 209 17.77 1.00 26.97
CA SER A 209 16.72 0.36 27.78
C SER A 209 16.32 1.19 29.00
N CYS A 210 17.27 1.84 29.64
CA CYS A 210 17.02 2.68 30.81
C CYS A 210 16.18 3.92 30.44
N TYR A 211 16.53 4.59 29.33
CA TYR A 211 15.72 5.69 28.81
C TYR A 211 14.27 5.25 28.49
N LYS A 212 14.10 4.08 27.84
CA LYS A 212 12.76 3.55 27.55
C LYS A 212 11.96 3.23 28.80
N ARG A 213 12.61 2.76 29.87
CA ARG A 213 11.98 2.54 31.18
C ARG A 213 11.55 3.87 31.80
N ALA A 214 12.40 4.90 31.76
CA ALA A 214 12.07 6.23 32.28
C ALA A 214 10.86 6.86 31.52
N ILE A 215 10.79 6.68 30.18
CA ILE A 215 9.63 7.11 29.39
C ILE A 215 8.38 6.28 29.73
N PHE A 216 8.51 4.99 30.02
CA PHE A 216 7.39 4.17 30.51
C PHE A 216 6.84 4.71 31.83
N GLN A 217 7.71 5.04 32.81
CA GLN A 217 7.29 5.63 34.08
C GLN A 217 6.60 6.98 33.86
N TYR A 218 7.13 7.82 32.95
CA TYR A 218 6.49 9.08 32.58
C TYR A 218 5.08 8.87 32.02
N MET A 219 4.90 7.98 31.04
CA MET A 219 3.59 7.68 30.47
C MET A 219 2.63 7.10 31.54
N SER A 220 3.14 6.24 32.43
CA SER A 220 2.37 5.69 33.54
C SER A 220 1.88 6.79 34.49
N LYS A 221 2.74 7.77 34.83
CA LYS A 221 2.35 8.90 35.65
C LYS A 221 1.24 9.73 35.01
N LEU A 222 1.36 10.09 33.73
CA LEU A 222 0.32 10.84 33.02
C LEU A 222 -1.02 10.10 33.00
N ILE A 223 -0.99 8.79 32.80
CA ILE A 223 -2.17 7.93 32.81
C ILE A 223 -2.77 7.85 34.22
N CYS A 224 -1.95 7.74 35.25
CA CYS A 224 -2.44 7.71 36.64
C CYS A 224 -3.10 9.01 37.05
N LEU A 225 -2.50 10.15 36.71
CA LEU A 225 -3.03 11.49 37.01
C LEU A 225 -4.21 11.87 36.09
N GLU A 226 -4.39 11.17 34.99
CA GLU A 226 -5.33 11.54 33.92
C GLU A 226 -5.10 12.97 33.38
N GLU A 227 -3.88 13.43 33.40
CA GLU A 227 -3.50 14.77 32.97
C GLU A 227 -2.62 14.72 31.72
N ILE A 228 -2.90 15.64 30.81
CA ILE A 228 -2.23 15.72 29.50
C ILE A 228 -1.47 17.03 29.38
N PRO A 229 -0.14 17.01 29.18
CA PRO A 229 0.62 18.21 28.94
C PRO A 229 0.10 19.02 27.76
N ARG A 230 0.01 20.35 27.88
CA ARG A 230 -0.45 21.26 26.81
C ARG A 230 0.36 21.09 25.52
N ALA A 231 1.63 20.71 25.60
CA ALA A 231 2.45 20.42 24.42
C ALA A 231 1.94 19.22 23.60
N PHE A 232 1.19 18.27 24.21
CA PHE A 232 0.67 17.10 23.51
C PHE A 232 -0.56 17.43 22.65
N THR A 233 -1.25 18.54 22.89
CA THR A 233 -2.39 18.98 22.09
C THR A 233 -1.97 19.83 20.87
N LYS A 234 -0.68 20.18 20.76
CA LYS A 234 -0.16 20.88 19.58
C LYS A 234 -0.08 19.96 18.36
N THR A 235 -0.52 20.45 17.22
CA THR A 235 -0.58 19.71 15.98
C THR A 235 -0.14 20.60 14.81
N THR A 236 0.84 20.16 14.05
CA THR A 236 1.22 20.83 12.79
C THR A 236 0.50 20.16 11.64
N LEU A 237 -0.27 20.92 10.86
CA LEU A 237 -0.91 20.46 9.63
C LEU A 237 0.09 20.52 8.47
N ILE A 238 0.38 19.36 7.89
CA ILE A 238 1.21 19.26 6.69
C ILE A 238 0.31 19.16 5.47
N GLN A 239 0.53 20.03 4.50
CA GLN A 239 -0.19 20.06 3.23
C GLN A 239 0.38 19.03 2.26
N LEU A 240 -0.40 18.01 1.87
CA LEU A 240 -0.02 17.02 0.88
C LEU A 240 -0.88 17.14 -0.37
N TRP A 241 -0.26 17.49 -1.50
CA TRP A 241 -0.96 17.51 -2.78
C TRP A 241 -1.54 16.14 -3.17
N LYS A 242 -2.82 16.11 -3.51
CA LYS A 242 -3.56 14.90 -3.95
C LYS A 242 -3.13 14.39 -5.35
N LYS A 243 -2.12 15.06 -5.98
CA LYS A 243 -1.68 14.78 -7.35
C LYS A 243 -2.81 14.89 -8.41
N LYS A 244 -3.77 15.76 -8.16
CA LYS A 244 -4.88 16.11 -9.04
C LYS A 244 -5.07 17.62 -9.00
N GLY A 245 -5.42 18.22 -10.15
CA GLY A 245 -5.56 19.68 -10.22
C GLY A 245 -4.25 20.44 -9.98
N SER A 246 -4.34 21.70 -9.65
CA SER A 246 -3.18 22.55 -9.35
C SER A 246 -2.59 22.22 -7.97
N ALA A 247 -1.25 22.19 -7.87
CA ALA A 247 -0.54 22.10 -6.60
C ALA A 247 -0.60 23.40 -5.78
N LEU A 248 -1.09 24.50 -6.38
CA LEU A 248 -1.29 25.79 -5.71
C LEU A 248 -2.68 25.88 -5.06
N ASP A 249 -3.63 25.04 -5.45
CA ASP A 249 -4.99 25.04 -4.92
C ASP A 249 -5.09 24.27 -3.60
N LEU A 250 -5.41 24.98 -2.53
CA LEU A 250 -5.59 24.41 -1.17
C LEU A 250 -6.71 23.35 -1.12
N ASN A 251 -7.72 23.40 -1.97
CA ASN A 251 -8.76 22.36 -2.07
C ASN A 251 -8.22 21.03 -2.59
N MET A 252 -7.12 21.06 -3.34
CA MET A 252 -6.41 19.89 -3.86
C MET A 252 -5.38 19.34 -2.88
N MET A 253 -5.27 19.91 -1.66
CA MET A 253 -4.41 19.42 -0.60
C MET A 253 -5.14 18.47 0.36
N ARG A 254 -4.39 17.55 0.93
CA ARG A 254 -4.78 16.72 2.09
C ARG A 254 -4.00 17.19 3.28
N PHE A 255 -4.65 17.44 4.39
CA PHE A 255 -4.02 17.95 5.60
C PHE A 255 -3.74 16.80 6.57
N LEU A 256 -2.46 16.53 6.84
CA LEU A 256 -2.06 15.53 7.83
C LEU A 256 -1.76 16.19 9.17
N HIS A 257 -2.38 15.70 10.22
CA HIS A 257 -2.18 16.14 11.59
C HIS A 257 -0.93 15.48 12.19
N MET A 258 0.15 16.24 12.30
CA MET A 258 1.41 15.77 12.87
C MET A 258 1.53 16.22 14.31
N ARG A 259 1.41 15.27 15.24
CA ARG A 259 1.57 15.47 16.69
C ARG A 259 2.99 15.09 17.15
N PRO A 260 3.47 15.64 18.29
CA PRO A 260 4.70 15.19 18.93
C PRO A 260 4.70 13.68 19.17
N TRP A 261 5.85 13.04 19.08
CA TRP A 261 5.94 11.59 19.22
C TRP A 261 5.44 11.04 20.57
N ARG A 262 5.66 11.76 21.68
CA ARG A 262 5.15 11.39 23.00
C ARG A 262 3.62 11.47 23.07
N SER A 263 3.01 12.46 22.42
CA SER A 263 1.55 12.56 22.28
C SER A 263 0.99 11.35 21.52
N LYS A 264 1.63 10.96 20.39
CA LYS A 264 1.23 9.76 19.66
C LYS A 264 1.43 8.47 20.45
N LEU A 265 2.49 8.42 21.28
CA LEU A 265 2.75 7.25 22.13
C LEU A 265 1.64 7.05 23.16
N ILE A 266 1.29 8.08 23.96
CA ILE A 266 0.22 7.97 24.96
C ILE A 266 -1.14 7.67 24.30
N GLU A 267 -1.44 8.31 23.18
CA GLU A 267 -2.65 8.01 22.40
C GLU A 267 -2.70 6.56 21.94
N SER A 268 -1.56 6.01 21.47
CA SER A 268 -1.46 4.61 21.07
C SER A 268 -1.66 3.63 22.23
N LEU A 269 -1.15 3.98 23.44
CA LEU A 269 -1.34 3.18 24.65
C LEU A 269 -2.81 3.14 25.07
N VAL A 270 -3.47 4.30 25.13
CA VAL A 270 -4.90 4.40 25.44
C VAL A 270 -5.77 3.71 24.39
N THR A 271 -5.46 3.90 23.11
CA THR A 271 -6.17 3.22 22.02
C THR A 271 -6.00 1.71 22.08
N GLN A 272 -4.81 1.20 22.45
CA GLN A 272 -4.58 -0.23 22.62
C GLN A 272 -5.43 -0.81 23.76
N GLN A 273 -5.64 -0.06 24.85
CA GLN A 273 -6.51 -0.45 25.96
C GLN A 273 -7.99 -0.57 25.51
N MET A 274 -8.49 0.41 24.76
CA MET A 274 -9.88 0.40 24.26
C MET A 274 -10.11 -0.57 23.08
N LYS A 275 -9.05 -1.06 22.44
CA LYS A 275 -9.11 -1.69 21.12
C LYS A 275 -10.02 -2.89 21.06
N GLU A 276 -9.97 -3.78 22.04
CA GLU A 276 -10.76 -5.02 22.06
C GLU A 276 -12.27 -4.70 22.09
N ASN A 277 -12.67 -3.78 22.97
CA ASN A 277 -14.05 -3.33 23.10
C ASN A 277 -14.56 -2.69 21.80
N ILE A 278 -13.75 -1.81 21.18
CA ILE A 278 -14.09 -1.18 19.89
C ILE A 278 -14.26 -2.21 18.79
N VAL A 279 -13.34 -3.16 18.67
CA VAL A 279 -13.41 -4.21 17.63
C VAL A 279 -14.62 -5.11 17.81
N LYS A 280 -14.95 -5.50 19.06
CA LYS A 280 -16.15 -6.31 19.37
C LYS A 280 -17.46 -5.57 19.06
N ALA A 281 -17.50 -4.25 19.31
CA ALA A 281 -18.68 -3.41 19.08
C ALA A 281 -18.88 -3.04 17.60
N THR A 282 -17.78 -3.00 16.82
CA THR A 282 -17.87 -2.57 15.42
C THR A 282 -18.68 -3.55 14.59
N PRO A 283 -19.69 -3.08 13.84
CA PRO A 283 -20.55 -3.92 13.01
C PRO A 283 -19.75 -4.65 11.92
N LYS A 284 -20.16 -5.89 11.56
CA LYS A 284 -19.56 -6.70 10.47
C LYS A 284 -19.47 -5.98 9.12
N ILE A 285 -20.39 -5.02 8.87
CA ILE A 285 -20.44 -4.25 7.62
C ILE A 285 -19.30 -3.24 7.52
N GLN A 286 -18.65 -2.87 8.64
CA GLN A 286 -17.52 -1.94 8.68
C GLN A 286 -16.21 -2.69 8.77
N LEU A 287 -15.40 -2.61 7.71
CA LEU A 287 -14.09 -3.26 7.64
C LEU A 287 -12.91 -2.26 7.62
N GLY A 288 -13.16 -1.01 7.23
CA GLY A 288 -12.13 0.01 7.21
C GLY A 288 -11.60 0.31 8.62
N GLY A 289 -10.29 0.46 8.78
CA GLY A 289 -9.66 0.70 10.09
C GLY A 289 -9.63 -0.51 11.04
N MET A 290 -10.31 -1.62 10.71
CA MET A 290 -10.37 -2.80 11.58
C MET A 290 -9.12 -3.68 11.45
N PRO A 291 -8.58 -4.19 12.58
CA PRO A 291 -7.42 -5.08 12.56
C PRO A 291 -7.66 -6.35 11.76
N GLY A 292 -6.75 -6.70 10.88
CA GLY A 292 -6.82 -7.94 10.08
C GLY A 292 -7.87 -7.94 8.96
N ALA A 293 -8.69 -6.87 8.83
CA ALA A 293 -9.62 -6.69 7.73
C ALA A 293 -8.92 -6.17 6.47
N SER A 294 -9.56 -6.36 5.32
CA SER A 294 -9.07 -5.94 4.01
C SER A 294 -10.23 -5.47 3.12
N SER A 295 -9.96 -4.49 2.25
CA SER A 295 -10.91 -4.06 1.20
C SER A 295 -11.33 -5.20 0.27
N VAL A 296 -10.48 -6.22 0.10
CA VAL A 296 -10.77 -7.42 -0.69
C VAL A 296 -12.01 -8.16 -0.17
N GLU A 297 -12.27 -8.14 1.13
CA GLU A 297 -13.43 -8.82 1.73
C GLU A 297 -14.76 -8.21 1.23
N HIS A 298 -14.85 -6.88 1.14
CA HIS A 298 -16.02 -6.22 0.53
C HIS A 298 -16.11 -6.46 -0.98
N LEU A 299 -14.95 -6.43 -1.68
CA LEU A 299 -14.92 -6.71 -3.12
C LEU A 299 -15.37 -8.14 -3.43
N VAL A 300 -14.98 -9.12 -2.62
CA VAL A 300 -15.43 -10.51 -2.76
C VAL A 300 -16.94 -10.59 -2.53
N THR A 301 -17.44 -10.01 -1.43
CA THR A 301 -18.89 -10.00 -1.13
C THR A 301 -19.70 -9.36 -2.26
N LEU A 302 -19.25 -8.19 -2.78
CA LEU A 302 -19.89 -7.51 -3.90
C LEU A 302 -19.88 -8.39 -5.18
N LYS A 303 -18.73 -8.95 -5.53
CA LYS A 303 -18.57 -9.73 -6.75
C LYS A 303 -19.31 -11.08 -6.65
N THR A 304 -19.41 -11.70 -5.46
CA THR A 304 -20.28 -12.85 -5.21
C THR A 304 -21.75 -12.48 -5.46
N TRP A 305 -22.21 -11.33 -4.94
CA TRP A 305 -23.57 -10.84 -5.22
C TRP A 305 -23.77 -10.60 -6.74
N MET A 306 -22.84 -9.96 -7.42
CA MET A 306 -22.90 -9.73 -8.87
C MET A 306 -22.97 -11.06 -9.63
N LYS A 307 -22.15 -12.04 -9.25
CA LYS A 307 -22.10 -13.36 -9.88
C LYS A 307 -23.40 -14.16 -9.67
N MET A 308 -23.96 -14.11 -8.47
CA MET A 308 -25.26 -14.69 -8.18
C MET A 308 -26.37 -14.07 -9.04
N LYS A 309 -26.37 -12.72 -9.20
CA LYS A 309 -27.35 -12.03 -10.06
C LYS A 309 -27.20 -12.45 -11.54
N GLU A 310 -25.95 -12.60 -12.00
CA GLU A 310 -25.64 -13.08 -13.36
C GLU A 310 -26.20 -14.49 -13.60
N GLU A 311 -25.91 -15.46 -12.72
CA GLU A 311 -26.33 -16.86 -12.88
C GLU A 311 -27.84 -17.06 -12.74
N LYS A 312 -28.47 -16.32 -11.83
CA LYS A 312 -29.94 -16.34 -11.69
C LYS A 312 -30.67 -15.46 -12.72
N LYS A 313 -29.94 -14.81 -13.64
CA LYS A 313 -30.48 -13.84 -14.62
C LYS A 313 -31.25 -12.70 -13.96
N GLU A 314 -30.93 -12.39 -12.72
CA GLU A 314 -31.47 -11.29 -11.94
C GLU A 314 -30.65 -10.01 -12.16
N SER A 315 -31.12 -8.93 -11.58
CA SER A 315 -30.47 -7.63 -11.67
C SER A 315 -30.59 -6.89 -10.33
N GLY A 316 -29.77 -5.87 -10.15
CA GLY A 316 -29.79 -5.05 -8.95
C GLY A 316 -29.12 -3.70 -9.15
N ILE A 317 -29.12 -2.89 -8.11
CA ILE A 317 -28.53 -1.55 -8.12
C ILE A 317 -27.46 -1.49 -7.05
N PHE A 318 -26.25 -1.16 -7.47
CA PHE A 318 -25.09 -0.90 -6.62
C PHE A 318 -24.88 0.60 -6.50
N GLN A 319 -24.83 1.11 -5.27
CA GLN A 319 -24.61 2.53 -4.97
C GLN A 319 -23.30 2.71 -4.22
N VAL A 320 -22.57 3.78 -4.53
CA VAL A 320 -21.36 4.21 -3.83
C VAL A 320 -21.54 5.67 -3.41
N PHE A 321 -21.26 5.95 -2.14
CA PHE A 321 -21.40 7.27 -1.55
C PHE A 321 -20.03 7.73 -1.04
N ASP A 322 -19.54 8.86 -1.57
CA ASP A 322 -18.30 9.52 -1.14
C ASP A 322 -18.62 10.55 -0.06
N MET A 323 -17.93 10.52 1.08
CA MET A 323 -18.15 11.50 2.14
C MET A 323 -17.22 12.70 1.97
N ALA A 324 -17.76 13.89 2.16
CA ALA A 324 -17.02 15.13 2.03
C ALA A 324 -16.16 15.37 3.29
N LYS A 325 -14.83 15.35 3.14
CA LYS A 325 -13.87 15.72 4.22
C LYS A 325 -14.14 15.00 5.54
N PHE A 326 -14.36 13.69 5.51
CA PHE A 326 -14.87 12.87 6.60
C PHE A 326 -14.15 13.10 7.94
N PHE A 327 -12.83 12.85 8.01
CA PHE A 327 -12.07 12.99 9.25
C PHE A 327 -12.03 14.44 9.78
N ASP A 328 -12.06 15.42 8.87
CA ASP A 328 -12.00 16.83 9.23
C ASP A 328 -13.33 17.33 9.80
N LYS A 329 -14.43 16.73 9.37
CA LYS A 329 -15.81 17.09 9.78
C LYS A 329 -16.38 16.19 10.88
N GLU A 330 -15.72 15.08 11.24
CA GLU A 330 -16.25 14.14 12.23
C GLU A 330 -16.26 14.74 13.65
N SER A 331 -17.37 14.57 14.36
CA SER A 331 -17.56 15.10 15.72
C SER A 331 -16.84 14.27 16.78
N LEU A 332 -15.98 14.91 17.58
CA LEU A 332 -15.38 14.28 18.74
C LEU A 332 -16.44 13.83 19.73
N LEU A 333 -17.46 14.67 20.01
CA LEU A 333 -18.56 14.33 20.92
C LEU A 333 -19.35 13.10 20.47
N ASP A 334 -19.64 13.01 19.16
CA ASP A 334 -20.31 11.83 18.58
C ASP A 334 -19.49 10.55 18.74
N CYS A 335 -18.19 10.64 18.49
CA CYS A 335 -17.25 9.54 18.70
C CYS A 335 -17.18 9.11 20.15
N MET A 336 -17.09 10.07 21.07
CA MET A 336 -17.11 9.80 22.51
C MET A 336 -18.41 9.14 22.93
N THR A 337 -19.54 9.61 22.44
CA THR A 337 -20.86 9.02 22.69
C THR A 337 -20.91 7.56 22.23
N THR A 338 -20.36 7.28 21.04
CA THR A 338 -20.34 5.92 20.49
C THR A 338 -19.38 5.01 21.26
N LEU A 339 -18.20 5.50 21.66
CA LEU A 339 -17.27 4.77 22.52
C LEU A 339 -17.92 4.31 23.82
N ASN A 340 -18.70 5.18 24.46
CA ASN A 340 -19.40 4.85 25.69
C ASN A 340 -20.58 3.89 25.46
N ARG A 341 -21.48 4.23 24.54
CA ARG A 341 -22.76 3.50 24.35
C ARG A 341 -22.62 2.14 23.67
N GLU A 342 -21.72 2.06 22.68
CA GLU A 342 -21.60 0.86 21.84
C GLU A 342 -20.41 0.00 22.25
N ALA A 343 -19.27 0.60 22.59
CA ALA A 343 -18.06 -0.14 22.92
C ALA A 343 -17.87 -0.32 24.42
N ASN A 344 -18.59 0.40 25.26
CA ASN A 344 -18.48 0.33 26.73
C ASN A 344 -17.00 0.35 27.17
N VAL A 345 -16.26 1.34 26.69
CA VAL A 345 -14.84 1.51 27.04
C VAL A 345 -14.73 1.99 28.50
N ASP A 346 -13.61 1.67 29.17
CA ASP A 346 -13.36 2.16 30.51
C ASP A 346 -13.31 3.70 30.54
N HIS A 347 -13.88 4.30 31.59
CA HIS A 347 -14.06 5.75 31.65
C HIS A 347 -12.71 6.49 31.79
N LYS A 348 -11.67 5.87 32.33
CA LYS A 348 -10.33 6.45 32.40
C LYS A 348 -9.72 6.62 31.03
N SER A 349 -9.71 5.56 30.20
CA SER A 349 -9.28 5.63 28.80
C SER A 349 -10.11 6.63 27.99
N TYR A 350 -11.42 6.67 28.23
CA TYR A 350 -12.35 7.63 27.65
C TYR A 350 -11.91 9.08 27.96
N ARG A 351 -11.70 9.44 29.26
CA ARG A 351 -11.29 10.79 29.69
C ARG A 351 -9.95 11.21 29.10
N ILE A 352 -8.95 10.31 29.15
CA ILE A 352 -7.60 10.60 28.60
C ILE A 352 -7.67 10.84 27.09
N TRP A 353 -8.38 9.95 26.35
CA TRP A 353 -8.50 10.07 24.90
C TRP A 353 -9.23 11.35 24.50
N TYR A 354 -10.28 11.72 25.22
CA TYR A 354 -10.96 13.02 25.05
C TYR A 354 -10.01 14.20 25.28
N LYS A 355 -9.30 14.27 26.41
CA LYS A 355 -8.35 15.35 26.71
C LYS A 355 -7.26 15.51 25.67
N LEU A 356 -6.79 14.42 25.06
CA LEU A 356 -5.82 14.45 23.97
C LEU A 356 -6.35 15.12 22.69
N ASN A 357 -7.66 15.08 22.44
CA ASN A 357 -8.28 15.52 21.20
C ASN A 357 -9.13 16.80 21.31
N ALA A 358 -9.70 17.10 22.47
CA ALA A 358 -10.65 18.20 22.69
C ALA A 358 -10.05 19.61 22.55
N GLU A 359 -8.79 19.78 22.88
CA GLU A 359 -8.12 21.10 22.86
C GLU A 359 -6.97 21.17 21.86
N THR A 360 -7.19 20.59 20.67
CA THR A 360 -6.16 20.59 19.64
C THR A 360 -5.83 22.01 19.18
N ARG A 361 -4.54 22.36 19.24
CA ARG A 361 -3.99 23.62 18.72
C ARG A 361 -3.28 23.34 17.42
N ILE A 362 -3.75 23.92 16.34
CA ILE A 362 -3.17 23.73 15.01
C ILE A 362 -2.28 24.91 14.61
N SER A 363 -1.17 24.61 13.97
CA SER A 363 -0.43 25.48 13.07
C SER A 363 -0.33 24.81 11.70
N VAL A 364 -0.34 25.57 10.62
CA VAL A 364 -0.23 25.04 9.25
C VAL A 364 1.20 25.27 8.77
N LYS A 365 1.84 24.19 8.31
CA LYS A 365 3.13 24.28 7.64
C LYS A 365 2.90 24.69 6.18
N THR A 366 3.23 25.94 5.85
CA THR A 366 3.14 26.50 4.49
C THR A 366 4.51 26.47 3.80
N CYS A 367 4.53 26.81 2.52
CA CYS A 367 5.76 27.00 1.74
C CYS A 367 6.68 28.13 2.28
N VAL A 368 6.10 29.09 2.99
CA VAL A 368 6.80 30.27 3.55
C VAL A 368 6.97 30.19 5.08
N GLY A 369 6.78 29.01 5.68
CA GLY A 369 6.93 28.78 7.11
C GLY A 369 5.63 28.41 7.82
N ASP A 370 5.69 28.27 9.15
CA ASP A 370 4.54 27.87 9.96
C ASP A 370 3.64 29.09 10.26
N THR A 371 2.33 28.86 10.33
CA THR A 371 1.35 29.89 10.75
C THR A 371 1.32 30.03 12.27
N ALA A 372 0.63 31.05 12.75
CA ALA A 372 0.25 31.17 14.17
C ALA A 372 -0.58 29.95 14.62
N GLU A 373 -0.54 29.65 15.93
CA GLU A 373 -1.36 28.60 16.55
C GLU A 373 -2.82 29.06 16.71
N LYS A 374 -3.75 28.21 16.35
CA LYS A 374 -5.20 28.40 16.58
C LYS A 374 -5.81 27.19 17.28
N LYS A 375 -6.63 27.40 18.29
CA LYS A 375 -7.38 26.32 18.97
C LYS A 375 -8.55 25.87 18.09
N ILE A 376 -8.69 24.56 17.91
CA ILE A 376 -9.83 23.91 17.23
C ILE A 376 -10.56 23.06 18.26
N LEU A 377 -11.88 23.16 18.25
CA LEU A 377 -12.77 22.39 19.10
C LEU A 377 -13.46 21.31 18.26
N ASP A 378 -13.65 20.15 18.84
CA ASP A 378 -14.54 19.11 18.32
C ASP A 378 -14.14 18.53 16.94
N SER A 379 -12.87 18.19 16.74
CA SER A 379 -12.37 17.51 15.52
C SER A 379 -11.47 16.34 15.88
N ILE A 380 -11.57 15.27 15.07
CA ILE A 380 -10.63 14.13 15.12
C ILE A 380 -9.64 14.27 13.98
N GLY A 381 -8.39 14.63 14.31
CA GLY A 381 -7.39 14.90 13.29
C GLY A 381 -6.99 13.67 12.46
N GLN A 382 -6.93 13.82 11.13
CA GLN A 382 -6.40 12.79 10.24
C GLN A 382 -4.91 12.53 10.55
N GLY A 383 -4.58 11.32 11.06
CA GLY A 383 -3.21 10.94 11.46
C GLY A 383 -3.01 10.76 12.97
N SER A 384 -4.06 10.95 13.77
CA SER A 384 -4.15 10.51 15.16
C SER A 384 -4.12 8.97 15.23
N ALA A 385 -3.49 8.42 16.29
CA ALA A 385 -3.26 6.98 16.40
C ALA A 385 -4.56 6.17 16.54
N GLY A 386 -5.58 6.73 17.19
CA GLY A 386 -6.87 6.09 17.43
C GLY A 386 -7.96 6.48 16.43
N ALA A 387 -7.77 7.56 15.64
CA ALA A 387 -8.82 8.15 14.81
C ALA A 387 -9.50 7.12 13.88
N ALA A 388 -8.74 6.38 13.11
CA ALA A 388 -9.29 5.43 12.15
C ALA A 388 -10.16 4.35 12.82
N LEU A 389 -9.78 3.87 14.00
CA LEU A 389 -10.53 2.84 14.74
C LEU A 389 -11.83 3.38 15.31
N VAL A 390 -11.77 4.57 15.93
CA VAL A 390 -12.92 5.23 16.58
C VAL A 390 -13.92 5.72 15.52
N SER A 391 -13.43 6.35 14.45
CA SER A 391 -14.26 6.80 13.34
C SER A 391 -15.01 5.64 12.66
N SER A 392 -14.32 4.51 12.46
CA SER A 392 -14.95 3.32 11.88
C SER A 392 -16.07 2.76 12.76
N LEU A 393 -15.86 2.72 14.08
CA LEU A 393 -16.91 2.35 15.02
C LEU A 393 -18.11 3.29 14.89
N ASN A 394 -17.88 4.62 14.94
CA ASN A 394 -18.92 5.63 14.92
C ASN A 394 -19.80 5.54 13.68
N ILE A 395 -19.21 5.55 12.49
CA ILE A 395 -19.93 5.46 11.21
C ILE A 395 -20.56 4.08 11.01
N GLY A 396 -19.85 3.00 11.34
CA GLY A 396 -20.37 1.63 11.23
C GLY A 396 -21.64 1.42 12.06
N CYS A 397 -21.66 1.92 13.30
CA CYS A 397 -22.83 1.85 14.18
C CYS A 397 -23.98 2.73 13.67
N ALA A 398 -23.69 3.93 13.15
CA ALA A 398 -24.70 4.81 12.58
C ALA A 398 -25.40 4.15 11.38
N ILE A 399 -24.67 3.62 10.42
CA ILE A 399 -25.22 2.94 9.24
C ILE A 399 -25.96 1.66 9.63
N LYS A 400 -25.42 0.86 10.57
CA LYS A 400 -26.12 -0.34 11.06
C LYS A 400 -27.48 0.00 11.69
N ARG A 401 -27.59 1.06 12.51
CA ARG A 401 -28.85 1.50 13.12
C ARG A 401 -29.86 1.93 12.06
N THR A 402 -29.42 2.71 11.06
CA THR A 402 -30.25 3.20 9.96
C THR A 402 -30.91 2.07 9.17
N PHE A 403 -30.23 0.95 9.00
CA PHE A 403 -30.70 -0.18 8.20
C PHE A 403 -30.99 -1.44 9.02
N ARG A 404 -31.14 -1.35 10.34
CA ARG A 404 -31.22 -2.48 11.27
C ARG A 404 -32.21 -3.58 10.83
N PHE A 405 -33.33 -3.23 10.22
CA PHE A 405 -34.36 -4.17 9.79
C PHE A 405 -34.63 -4.14 8.27
N ASN A 406 -33.94 -3.28 7.53
CA ASN A 406 -34.10 -3.08 6.08
C ASN A 406 -33.03 -3.80 5.29
N PHE A 407 -33.19 -5.11 5.09
CA PHE A 407 -32.33 -5.85 4.18
C PHE A 407 -32.84 -5.65 2.75
N THR A 408 -31.96 -5.20 1.86
CA THR A 408 -32.30 -4.83 0.49
C THR A 408 -31.91 -5.88 -0.53
N THR A 409 -31.10 -6.87 -0.12
CA THR A 409 -30.72 -8.02 -0.93
C THR A 409 -30.27 -9.19 -0.07
N LYS A 410 -30.07 -10.35 -0.69
CA LYS A 410 -29.60 -11.59 -0.05
C LYS A 410 -28.61 -12.31 -0.97
N ILE A 411 -27.63 -12.95 -0.35
CA ILE A 411 -26.82 -14.02 -0.97
C ILE A 411 -27.19 -15.29 -0.20
N GLY A 412 -28.09 -16.10 -0.73
CA GLY A 412 -28.63 -17.23 0.03
C GLY A 412 -29.19 -16.81 1.40
N GLY A 413 -28.65 -17.37 2.48
CA GLY A 413 -29.03 -17.04 3.86
C GLY A 413 -28.44 -15.70 4.35
N LEU A 414 -27.41 -15.18 3.72
CA LEU A 414 -26.78 -13.92 4.11
C LEU A 414 -27.62 -12.72 3.67
N LYS A 415 -28.17 -12.01 4.63
CA LYS A 415 -28.94 -10.77 4.41
C LYS A 415 -27.99 -9.58 4.35
N LEU A 416 -28.08 -8.76 3.29
CA LEU A 416 -27.23 -7.59 3.05
C LEU A 416 -28.05 -6.32 2.83
N ASN A 417 -27.47 -5.18 3.15
CA ASN A 417 -28.00 -3.86 2.80
C ASN A 417 -26.87 -2.88 2.43
N SER A 418 -25.84 -2.78 3.24
CA SER A 418 -24.73 -1.83 3.08
C SER A 418 -23.40 -2.47 3.47
N MET A 419 -22.31 -1.94 2.92
CA MET A 419 -20.93 -2.22 3.30
C MET A 419 -20.22 -0.88 3.50
N VAL A 420 -19.41 -0.77 4.54
CA VAL A 420 -18.73 0.47 4.94
C VAL A 420 -17.22 0.20 5.07
N PHE A 421 -16.41 1.01 4.42
CA PHE A 421 -14.96 0.95 4.53
C PHE A 421 -14.41 2.32 4.90
N GLN A 422 -14.37 2.63 6.20
CA GLN A 422 -14.17 3.98 6.75
C GLN A 422 -15.24 4.93 6.23
N ASP A 423 -14.85 5.85 5.36
CA ASP A 423 -15.69 6.86 4.71
C ASP A 423 -16.40 6.36 3.44
N ASP A 424 -15.93 5.29 2.83
CA ASP A 424 -16.56 4.70 1.66
C ASP A 424 -17.82 3.88 2.06
N ILE A 425 -19.00 4.41 1.79
CA ILE A 425 -20.27 3.71 2.03
C ILE A 425 -20.78 3.15 0.70
N SER A 426 -21.16 1.88 0.68
CA SER A 426 -21.80 1.27 -0.47
C SER A 426 -23.09 0.53 -0.08
N LYS A 427 -24.01 0.40 -1.03
CA LYS A 427 -25.31 -0.24 -0.80
C LYS A 427 -25.68 -1.15 -1.96
N LEU A 428 -26.23 -2.31 -1.63
CA LEU A 428 -26.72 -3.31 -2.57
C LEU A 428 -28.24 -3.36 -2.51
N ASN A 429 -28.92 -3.26 -3.66
CA ASN A 429 -30.36 -3.21 -3.71
C ASN A 429 -30.90 -4.08 -4.85
N ASP A 430 -32.00 -4.80 -4.61
CA ASP A 430 -32.66 -5.58 -5.64
C ASP A 430 -33.67 -4.73 -6.44
N LYS A 431 -34.19 -3.63 -5.86
CA LYS A 431 -35.22 -2.76 -6.45
C LYS A 431 -34.79 -1.29 -6.47
N LEU A 432 -35.31 -0.52 -7.45
CA LEU A 432 -35.04 0.92 -7.60
C LEU A 432 -35.56 1.72 -6.40
N GLU A 433 -36.71 1.35 -5.89
CA GLU A 433 -37.40 2.00 -4.75
C GLU A 433 -36.51 1.88 -3.48
N GLN A 434 -35.93 0.73 -3.23
CA GLN A 434 -34.95 0.49 -2.13
C GLN A 434 -33.68 1.35 -2.28
N ALA A 435 -33.23 1.56 -3.51
CA ALA A 435 -32.07 2.42 -3.77
C ALA A 435 -32.38 3.89 -3.49
N ARG A 436 -33.60 4.38 -3.86
CA ARG A 436 -34.07 5.74 -3.56
C ARG A 436 -34.22 5.98 -2.06
N GLU A 437 -34.87 5.05 -1.38
CA GLU A 437 -35.01 5.09 0.09
C GLU A 437 -33.65 5.07 0.77
N GLY A 438 -32.70 4.30 0.22
CA GLY A 438 -31.32 4.23 0.69
C GLY A 438 -30.60 5.57 0.62
N CYS A 439 -30.73 6.31 -0.49
CA CYS A 439 -30.20 7.67 -0.63
C CYS A 439 -30.73 8.61 0.47
N ALA A 440 -32.02 8.65 0.65
CA ALA A 440 -32.67 9.52 1.65
C ALA A 440 -32.23 9.17 3.08
N LYS A 441 -32.19 7.87 3.42
CA LYS A 441 -31.79 7.41 4.77
C LYS A 441 -30.31 7.68 5.07
N ILE A 442 -29.40 7.46 4.11
CA ILE A 442 -27.96 7.74 4.29
C ILE A 442 -27.75 9.24 4.45
N ASP A 443 -28.34 10.07 3.59
CA ASP A 443 -28.23 11.53 3.68
C ASP A 443 -28.70 12.05 5.05
N ASN A 444 -29.89 11.62 5.50
CA ASN A 444 -30.40 11.98 6.81
C ASN A 444 -29.49 11.53 7.97
N THR A 445 -28.95 10.30 7.89
CA THR A 445 -28.06 9.75 8.93
C THR A 445 -26.77 10.56 9.02
N LEU A 446 -26.17 10.92 7.88
CA LEU A 446 -24.95 11.71 7.85
C LEU A 446 -25.18 13.14 8.33
N LYS A 447 -26.29 13.76 7.92
CA LYS A 447 -26.68 15.10 8.41
C LYS A 447 -26.87 15.14 9.94
N LYS A 448 -27.49 14.10 10.53
CA LYS A 448 -27.58 13.96 12.00
C LYS A 448 -26.19 13.96 12.68
N LYS A 449 -25.19 13.45 11.99
CA LYS A 449 -23.81 13.42 12.43
C LYS A 449 -23.00 14.66 12.03
N GLN A 450 -23.64 15.69 11.50
CA GLN A 450 -23.01 16.89 10.95
C GLN A 450 -21.98 16.56 9.83
N LEU A 451 -22.19 15.44 9.15
CA LEU A 451 -21.42 15.00 8.00
C LEU A 451 -22.21 15.21 6.71
N SER A 452 -21.53 15.35 5.61
CA SER A 452 -22.15 15.54 4.30
C SER A 452 -21.62 14.55 3.27
N VAL A 453 -22.49 14.20 2.33
CA VAL A 453 -22.15 13.42 1.14
C VAL A 453 -21.60 14.34 0.07
N ASN A 454 -20.59 13.89 -0.65
CA ASN A 454 -20.18 14.51 -1.89
C ASN A 454 -21.09 13.98 -3.01
N TYR A 455 -22.15 14.72 -3.34
CA TYR A 455 -23.15 14.28 -4.29
C TYR A 455 -22.57 14.07 -5.70
N ASP A 456 -21.64 14.93 -6.15
CA ASP A 456 -21.04 14.85 -7.48
C ASP A 456 -20.17 13.59 -7.69
N LYS A 457 -19.55 13.11 -6.61
CA LYS A 457 -18.74 11.88 -6.62
C LYS A 457 -19.51 10.63 -6.28
N SER A 458 -20.70 10.77 -5.69
CA SER A 458 -21.57 9.63 -5.39
C SER A 458 -22.23 9.15 -6.67
N LYS A 459 -22.21 7.84 -6.91
CA LYS A 459 -22.69 7.23 -8.15
C LYS A 459 -23.47 5.96 -7.87
N PHE A 460 -24.25 5.52 -8.86
CA PHE A 460 -24.86 4.20 -8.83
C PHE A 460 -24.70 3.48 -10.18
N LEU A 461 -24.67 2.15 -10.11
CA LEU A 461 -24.60 1.25 -11.27
C LEU A 461 -25.84 0.36 -11.28
N ILE A 462 -26.34 0.04 -12.47
CA ILE A 462 -27.43 -0.90 -12.68
C ILE A 462 -26.81 -2.23 -13.14
N ILE A 463 -26.61 -3.15 -12.20
CA ILE A 463 -26.02 -4.45 -12.46
C ILE A 463 -27.05 -5.39 -13.06
N GLY A 464 -26.69 -6.10 -14.15
CA GLY A 464 -27.55 -7.13 -14.74
C GLY A 464 -27.73 -7.03 -16.25
N ASN A 465 -28.79 -7.66 -16.78
CA ASN A 465 -28.99 -7.77 -18.22
C ASN A 465 -29.42 -6.44 -18.89
N ALA A 466 -29.22 -6.33 -20.21
CA ALA A 466 -29.48 -5.10 -20.96
C ALA A 466 -30.96 -4.67 -20.94
N LYS A 467 -31.90 -5.62 -20.90
CA LYS A 467 -33.33 -5.32 -20.83
C LYS A 467 -33.68 -4.62 -19.52
N PHE A 468 -33.17 -5.13 -18.40
CA PHE A 468 -33.37 -4.51 -17.09
C PHE A 468 -32.75 -3.12 -17.02
N ARG A 469 -31.51 -2.95 -17.49
CA ARG A 469 -30.85 -1.64 -17.53
C ARG A 469 -31.66 -0.62 -18.32
N LYS A 470 -32.16 -0.98 -19.52
CA LYS A 470 -33.04 -0.11 -20.33
C LYS A 470 -34.33 0.26 -19.58
N LYS A 471 -35.01 -0.71 -18.90
CA LYS A 471 -36.22 -0.48 -18.12
C LYS A 471 -35.99 0.50 -16.97
N ILE A 472 -34.91 0.32 -16.22
CA ILE A 472 -34.55 1.19 -15.08
C ILE A 472 -34.17 2.57 -15.59
N ASN A 473 -33.38 2.70 -16.65
CA ASN A 473 -33.01 3.99 -17.24
C ASN A 473 -34.24 4.78 -17.71
N LYS A 474 -35.24 4.11 -18.33
CA LYS A 474 -36.53 4.74 -18.69
C LYS A 474 -37.29 5.31 -17.46
N LYS A 475 -37.25 4.58 -16.33
CA LYS A 475 -37.83 5.07 -15.05
C LYS A 475 -37.05 6.26 -14.48
N LEU A 476 -35.72 6.23 -14.57
CA LEU A 476 -34.83 7.29 -14.06
C LEU A 476 -34.87 8.55 -14.89
N ASN A 477 -35.13 8.47 -16.20
CA ASN A 477 -35.36 9.64 -17.05
C ASN A 477 -36.63 10.39 -16.69
N LYS A 478 -37.71 9.67 -16.24
CA LYS A 478 -38.94 10.28 -15.76
C LYS A 478 -38.84 10.81 -14.32
N ASN A 479 -38.13 10.09 -13.47
CA ASN A 479 -37.93 10.42 -12.06
C ASN A 479 -36.51 10.05 -11.64
N PRO A 480 -35.55 11.01 -11.65
CA PRO A 480 -34.13 10.76 -11.36
C PRO A 480 -33.94 10.27 -9.92
N MET A 481 -32.75 9.68 -9.66
CA MET A 481 -32.35 9.35 -8.30
C MET A 481 -31.86 10.61 -7.62
N MET A 482 -32.49 10.97 -6.51
CA MET A 482 -32.16 12.20 -5.78
C MET A 482 -31.59 11.87 -4.40
N MET A 483 -30.68 12.73 -3.89
CA MET A 483 -30.15 12.70 -2.54
C MET A 483 -29.87 14.13 -2.08
N GLY A 484 -30.45 14.54 -0.97
CA GLY A 484 -30.28 15.91 -0.46
C GLY A 484 -30.76 17.01 -1.43
N GLY A 485 -31.71 16.71 -2.32
CA GLY A 485 -32.17 17.63 -3.36
C GLY A 485 -31.31 17.65 -4.63
N VAL A 486 -30.18 16.96 -4.64
CA VAL A 486 -29.25 16.86 -5.78
C VAL A 486 -29.43 15.54 -6.52
N LYS A 487 -29.35 15.56 -7.85
CA LYS A 487 -29.40 14.35 -8.69
C LYS A 487 -28.09 13.56 -8.53
N ILE A 488 -28.22 12.25 -8.24
CA ILE A 488 -27.12 11.30 -8.26
C ILE A 488 -27.05 10.65 -9.66
N ASP A 489 -25.86 10.66 -10.25
CA ASP A 489 -25.66 10.19 -11.61
C ASP A 489 -25.55 8.66 -11.70
N HIS A 490 -26.12 8.13 -12.79
CA HIS A 490 -25.86 6.76 -13.23
C HIS A 490 -24.50 6.65 -13.89
N SER A 491 -23.70 5.67 -13.48
CA SER A 491 -22.43 5.34 -14.12
C SER A 491 -22.47 3.93 -14.70
N THR A 492 -21.84 3.71 -15.85
CA THR A 492 -21.66 2.37 -16.44
C THR A 492 -20.54 1.60 -15.75
N GLN A 493 -19.59 2.33 -15.15
CA GLN A 493 -18.49 1.78 -14.36
C GLN A 493 -18.08 2.76 -13.27
N GLU A 494 -17.68 2.24 -12.11
CA GLU A 494 -17.25 3.07 -10.97
C GLU A 494 -16.06 2.43 -10.25
N LYS A 495 -15.17 3.27 -9.72
CA LYS A 495 -14.04 2.81 -8.94
C LYS A 495 -14.46 2.60 -7.49
N TYR A 496 -14.39 1.36 -7.01
CA TYR A 496 -14.72 1.00 -5.64
C TYR A 496 -13.58 0.18 -5.00
N LEU A 497 -13.05 0.66 -3.88
CA LEU A 497 -11.97 0.03 -3.09
C LEU A 497 -10.75 -0.40 -3.93
N GLY A 498 -10.44 0.36 -4.99
CA GLY A 498 -9.28 0.15 -5.84
C GLY A 498 -9.49 -0.75 -7.05
N ASP A 499 -10.67 -1.35 -7.24
CA ASP A 499 -11.10 -2.04 -8.46
C ASP A 499 -12.13 -1.19 -9.23
N ILE A 500 -12.24 -1.41 -10.53
CA ILE A 500 -13.36 -0.89 -11.34
C ILE A 500 -14.48 -1.90 -11.31
N ILE A 501 -15.66 -1.47 -10.93
CA ILE A 501 -16.90 -2.24 -11.00
C ILE A 501 -17.65 -1.80 -12.25
N HIS A 502 -18.03 -2.75 -13.09
CA HIS A 502 -18.70 -2.49 -14.36
C HIS A 502 -20.14 -3.07 -14.34
N GLU A 503 -21.11 -2.34 -14.89
CA GLU A 503 -22.53 -2.75 -14.92
C GLU A 503 -22.83 -4.08 -15.62
N LYS A 504 -21.95 -4.49 -16.55
CA LYS A 504 -22.07 -5.75 -17.29
C LYS A 504 -21.66 -7.01 -16.51
N GLY A 505 -21.00 -6.86 -15.35
CA GLY A 505 -20.64 -7.98 -14.48
C GLY A 505 -19.18 -8.08 -14.12
N CYS A 506 -18.81 -9.25 -13.56
CA CYS A 506 -17.48 -9.47 -12.98
C CYS A 506 -16.35 -9.48 -14.03
N LYS A 507 -16.58 -10.14 -15.18
CA LYS A 507 -15.58 -10.26 -16.25
C LYS A 507 -15.14 -8.90 -16.78
N GLU A 508 -16.09 -8.02 -17.10
CA GLU A 508 -15.83 -6.67 -17.57
C GLU A 508 -15.19 -5.80 -16.48
N SER A 509 -15.59 -5.98 -15.24
CA SER A 509 -14.97 -5.30 -14.09
C SER A 509 -13.48 -5.62 -13.98
N VAL A 510 -13.10 -6.90 -14.15
CA VAL A 510 -11.70 -7.33 -14.17
C VAL A 510 -10.96 -6.73 -15.37
N GLN A 511 -11.57 -6.73 -16.56
CA GLN A 511 -10.98 -6.20 -17.79
C GLN A 511 -10.62 -4.71 -17.65
N GLU A 512 -11.56 -3.89 -17.17
CA GLU A 512 -11.33 -2.46 -17.01
C GLU A 512 -10.31 -2.16 -15.90
N THR A 513 -10.33 -2.95 -14.82
CA THR A 513 -9.31 -2.85 -13.75
C THR A 513 -7.90 -3.14 -14.28
N ILE A 514 -7.72 -4.21 -15.07
CA ILE A 514 -6.43 -4.56 -15.68
C ILE A 514 -5.99 -3.46 -16.64
N ARG A 515 -6.89 -2.97 -17.50
CA ARG A 515 -6.60 -1.89 -18.47
C ARG A 515 -6.13 -0.61 -17.78
N GLU A 516 -6.84 -0.16 -16.73
CA GLU A 516 -6.47 1.04 -15.96
C GLU A 516 -5.09 0.89 -15.32
N ARG A 517 -4.81 -0.26 -14.70
CA ARG A 517 -3.55 -0.50 -14.00
C ARG A 517 -2.37 -0.60 -14.96
N ARG A 518 -2.52 -1.33 -16.04
CA ARG A 518 -1.48 -1.41 -17.09
C ARG A 518 -1.11 0.00 -17.58
N ARG A 519 -2.11 0.82 -17.94
CA ARG A 519 -1.88 2.19 -18.39
C ARG A 519 -1.09 3.03 -17.39
N LYS A 520 -1.41 2.93 -16.10
CA LYS A 520 -0.72 3.67 -15.03
C LYS A 520 0.71 3.19 -14.77
N LEU A 521 1.01 1.94 -15.09
CA LEU A 521 2.30 1.32 -14.78
C LEU A 521 3.28 1.35 -15.96
N ILE A 522 2.87 1.75 -17.17
CA ILE A 522 3.75 1.80 -18.36
C ILE A 522 4.98 2.67 -18.10
N SER A 523 4.80 3.93 -17.68
CA SER A 523 5.93 4.85 -17.43
C SER A 523 6.87 4.31 -16.34
N LYS A 524 6.31 3.76 -15.25
CA LYS A 524 7.12 3.20 -14.17
C LYS A 524 7.88 1.94 -14.60
N ASN A 525 7.29 1.16 -15.48
CA ASN A 525 7.92 -0.02 -16.05
C ASN A 525 9.11 0.36 -16.96
N GLU A 526 8.92 1.39 -17.82
CA GLU A 526 10.00 1.91 -18.66
C GLU A 526 11.14 2.53 -17.82
N GLU A 527 10.85 3.21 -16.71
CA GLU A 527 11.88 3.70 -15.79
C GLU A 527 12.75 2.57 -15.24
N ILE A 528 12.17 1.42 -14.88
CA ILE A 528 12.93 0.27 -14.38
C ILE A 528 13.78 -0.34 -15.51
N ILE A 529 13.25 -0.42 -16.72
CA ILE A 529 13.98 -0.93 -17.90
C ILE A 529 15.18 -0.02 -18.20
N GLN A 530 15.00 1.29 -18.22
CA GLN A 530 16.09 2.26 -18.42
C GLN A 530 17.16 2.15 -17.32
N LEU A 531 16.76 1.94 -16.06
CA LEU A 531 17.69 1.73 -14.96
C LEU A 531 18.56 0.49 -15.18
N ALA A 532 18.00 -0.59 -15.75
CA ALA A 532 18.74 -1.82 -16.06
C ALA A 532 19.84 -1.63 -17.11
N ASP A 533 19.78 -0.57 -17.92
CA ASP A 533 20.79 -0.24 -18.94
C ASP A 533 21.88 0.72 -18.45
N THR A 534 21.81 1.19 -17.23
CA THR A 534 22.84 2.05 -16.64
C THR A 534 24.15 1.27 -16.40
N PRO A 535 25.32 1.92 -16.50
CA PRO A 535 26.61 1.28 -16.23
C PRO A 535 26.67 0.59 -14.86
N MET A 536 25.99 1.15 -13.88
CA MET A 536 25.86 0.60 -12.54
C MET A 536 25.25 -0.80 -12.52
N MET A 537 24.14 -1.01 -13.23
CA MET A 537 23.47 -2.31 -13.29
C MET A 537 24.21 -3.33 -14.17
N GLN A 538 25.03 -2.85 -15.09
CA GLN A 538 25.79 -3.71 -16.02
C GLN A 538 27.15 -4.14 -15.44
N GLY A 539 27.79 -3.33 -14.59
CA GLY A 539 29.15 -3.54 -14.07
C GLY A 539 29.27 -4.26 -12.72
N LEU A 540 28.27 -4.16 -11.86
CA LEU A 540 28.38 -4.43 -10.43
C LEU A 540 27.63 -5.68 -9.91
N GLY A 541 27.41 -6.67 -10.73
CA GLY A 541 27.05 -8.00 -10.24
C GLY A 541 25.57 -8.25 -9.88
N HIS A 542 24.68 -7.24 -9.90
CA HIS A 542 23.30 -7.41 -9.44
C HIS A 542 22.28 -7.47 -10.59
N SER A 543 22.39 -8.49 -11.44
CA SER A 543 21.43 -8.75 -12.51
C SER A 543 19.98 -8.87 -12.01
N LYS A 544 19.78 -9.32 -10.75
CA LYS A 544 18.44 -9.48 -10.16
C LYS A 544 17.79 -8.16 -9.75
N THR A 545 18.50 -7.07 -9.63
CA THR A 545 17.93 -5.82 -9.09
C THR A 545 16.77 -5.30 -9.93
N ALA A 546 16.85 -5.33 -11.26
CA ALA A 546 15.77 -4.92 -12.13
C ALA A 546 14.51 -5.81 -11.94
N PHE A 547 14.71 -7.13 -11.81
CA PHE A 547 13.63 -8.09 -11.57
C PHE A 547 13.03 -7.91 -10.17
N ASN A 548 13.85 -7.70 -9.14
CA ASN A 548 13.38 -7.39 -7.79
C ASN A 548 12.60 -6.07 -7.75
N LEU A 549 12.99 -5.04 -8.52
CA LEU A 549 12.25 -3.79 -8.66
C LEU A 549 10.87 -4.01 -9.29
N PHE A 550 10.81 -4.83 -10.33
CA PHE A 550 9.55 -5.20 -10.96
C PHE A 550 8.64 -5.94 -9.96
N GLU A 551 9.18 -6.93 -9.25
CA GLU A 551 8.47 -7.67 -8.20
C GLU A 551 7.97 -6.77 -7.06
N ALA A 552 8.79 -5.84 -6.61
CA ALA A 552 8.46 -4.98 -5.45
C ALA A 552 7.55 -3.78 -5.81
N GLN A 553 7.60 -3.27 -7.04
CA GLN A 553 6.93 -2.03 -7.41
C GLN A 553 5.82 -2.18 -8.46
N ILE A 554 5.97 -3.11 -9.39
CA ILE A 554 5.00 -3.31 -10.47
C ILE A 554 3.97 -4.36 -10.08
N ILE A 555 4.41 -5.56 -9.69
CA ILE A 555 3.52 -6.68 -9.38
C ILE A 555 2.49 -6.35 -8.27
N PRO A 556 2.85 -5.74 -7.13
CA PRO A 556 1.87 -5.41 -6.11
C PRO A 556 0.80 -4.40 -6.58
N CYS A 557 1.19 -3.45 -7.43
CA CYS A 557 0.26 -2.49 -8.00
C CYS A 557 -0.62 -3.11 -9.11
N LEU A 558 -0.03 -3.95 -9.97
CA LEU A 558 -0.73 -4.60 -11.07
C LEU A 558 -1.76 -5.62 -10.56
N LEU A 559 -1.38 -6.43 -9.57
CA LEU A 559 -2.19 -7.49 -8.99
C LEU A 559 -2.84 -7.10 -7.64
N ASN A 560 -2.99 -5.81 -7.34
CA ASN A 560 -3.74 -5.39 -6.17
C ASN A 560 -5.18 -5.95 -6.23
N ASN A 561 -5.72 -6.46 -5.12
CA ASN A 561 -7.05 -7.09 -5.06
C ASN A 561 -7.30 -8.25 -6.06
N ALA A 562 -6.26 -8.85 -6.67
CA ALA A 562 -6.44 -9.95 -7.63
C ALA A 562 -7.12 -11.18 -7.00
N GLU A 563 -7.11 -11.26 -5.69
CA GLU A 563 -7.86 -12.23 -4.90
C GLU A 563 -9.36 -12.19 -5.19
N SER A 564 -9.90 -11.00 -5.46
CA SER A 564 -11.32 -10.76 -5.75
C SER A 564 -11.69 -10.86 -7.24
N TRP A 565 -10.77 -11.21 -8.14
CA TRP A 565 -11.04 -11.24 -9.58
C TRP A 565 -11.80 -12.50 -9.99
N ILE A 566 -13.10 -12.54 -9.66
CA ILE A 566 -14.01 -13.61 -10.05
C ILE A 566 -14.29 -13.52 -11.55
N GLY A 567 -14.25 -14.65 -12.25
CA GLY A 567 -14.52 -14.74 -13.70
C GLY A 567 -13.39 -14.25 -14.59
N ILE A 568 -12.15 -14.18 -14.06
CA ILE A 568 -10.97 -13.83 -14.87
C ILE A 568 -10.77 -14.86 -15.99
N THR A 569 -10.61 -14.39 -17.22
CA THR A 569 -10.47 -15.24 -18.40
C THR A 569 -8.99 -15.49 -18.75
N ASN A 570 -8.74 -16.59 -19.49
CA ASN A 570 -7.40 -16.89 -20.01
C ASN A 570 -6.85 -15.75 -20.89
N LYS A 571 -7.71 -15.04 -21.63
CA LYS A 571 -7.30 -13.87 -22.43
C LYS A 571 -6.76 -12.75 -21.53
N GLN A 572 -7.45 -12.44 -20.43
CA GLN A 572 -7.01 -11.42 -19.45
C GLN A 572 -5.72 -11.82 -18.73
N ILE A 573 -5.56 -13.10 -18.41
CA ILE A 573 -4.30 -13.63 -17.83
C ILE A 573 -3.16 -13.48 -18.85
N LYS A 574 -3.40 -13.77 -20.13
CA LYS A 574 -2.41 -13.56 -21.21
C LYS A 574 -2.02 -12.09 -21.35
N GLU A 575 -2.97 -11.17 -21.31
CA GLU A 575 -2.69 -9.72 -21.34
C GLU A 575 -1.78 -9.26 -20.18
N LEU A 576 -1.97 -9.80 -18.98
CA LEU A 576 -1.09 -9.54 -17.83
C LEU A 576 0.29 -10.19 -18.04
N GLN A 577 0.33 -11.41 -18.56
CA GLN A 577 1.59 -12.11 -18.85
C GLN A 577 2.41 -11.40 -19.91
N GLU A 578 1.78 -10.86 -20.95
CA GLU A 578 2.45 -10.06 -21.96
C GLU A 578 3.14 -8.82 -21.39
N PHE A 579 2.53 -8.18 -20.40
CA PHE A 579 3.14 -7.05 -19.72
C PHE A 579 4.44 -7.45 -18.98
N GLN A 580 4.46 -8.60 -18.32
CA GLN A 580 5.66 -9.18 -17.70
C GLN A 580 6.69 -9.61 -18.76
N ASP A 581 6.26 -10.24 -19.84
CA ASP A 581 7.13 -10.73 -20.91
C ASP A 581 7.85 -9.59 -21.64
N ILE A 582 7.14 -8.48 -21.91
CA ILE A 582 7.73 -7.28 -22.52
C ILE A 582 8.82 -6.70 -21.60
N PHE A 583 8.55 -6.60 -20.30
CA PHE A 583 9.55 -6.16 -19.33
C PHE A 583 10.80 -7.03 -19.36
N THR A 584 10.61 -8.34 -19.22
CA THR A 584 11.68 -9.31 -19.15
C THR A 584 12.54 -9.30 -20.41
N ARG A 585 11.91 -9.27 -21.59
CA ARG A 585 12.61 -9.22 -22.87
C ARG A 585 13.40 -7.93 -23.05
N LYS A 586 12.85 -6.78 -22.69
CA LYS A 586 13.55 -5.49 -22.77
C LYS A 586 14.76 -5.47 -21.83
N VAL A 587 14.61 -5.90 -20.57
CA VAL A 587 15.74 -5.97 -19.62
C VAL A 587 16.84 -6.91 -20.12
N LEU A 588 16.48 -8.06 -20.67
CA LEU A 588 17.44 -9.04 -21.20
C LEU A 588 17.87 -8.79 -22.65
N ARG A 589 17.26 -7.82 -23.34
CA ARG A 589 17.48 -7.51 -24.77
C ARG A 589 17.27 -8.73 -25.65
N LEU A 590 16.16 -9.46 -25.44
CA LEU A 590 15.80 -10.67 -26.17
C LEU A 590 14.81 -10.39 -27.30
N ALA A 591 14.91 -11.18 -28.36
CA ALA A 591 13.94 -11.12 -29.48
C ALA A 591 12.54 -11.58 -29.02
N PRO A 592 11.44 -11.08 -29.65
CA PRO A 592 10.08 -11.52 -29.36
C PRO A 592 9.85 -13.03 -29.51
N SER A 593 10.59 -13.68 -30.38
CA SER A 593 10.53 -15.13 -30.66
C SER A 593 11.21 -16.03 -29.62
N THR A 594 11.91 -15.45 -28.64
CA THR A 594 12.63 -16.24 -27.62
C THR A 594 11.63 -16.99 -26.72
N THR A 595 11.92 -18.25 -26.43
CA THR A 595 11.07 -19.16 -25.65
C THR A 595 10.80 -18.63 -24.24
N LYS A 596 9.53 -18.40 -23.92
CA LYS A 596 9.10 -17.80 -22.65
C LYS A 596 9.36 -18.67 -21.43
N ALA A 597 9.13 -19.98 -21.57
CA ALA A 597 9.32 -20.93 -20.48
C ALA A 597 10.77 -20.92 -19.97
N LEU A 598 11.75 -20.92 -20.87
CA LEU A 598 13.16 -20.83 -20.52
C LEU A 598 13.49 -19.52 -19.77
N ILE A 599 12.98 -18.39 -20.26
CA ILE A 599 13.22 -17.09 -19.62
C ILE A 599 12.67 -17.08 -18.19
N ASN A 600 11.45 -17.53 -18.00
CA ASN A 600 10.81 -17.57 -16.69
C ASN A 600 11.50 -18.55 -15.75
N TRP A 601 11.93 -19.71 -16.26
CA TRP A 601 12.70 -20.70 -15.52
C TRP A 601 14.04 -20.14 -15.04
N ASP A 602 14.85 -19.59 -15.94
CA ASP A 602 16.18 -19.07 -15.63
C ASP A 602 16.17 -17.87 -14.69
N ILE A 603 15.17 -17.02 -14.79
CA ILE A 603 15.05 -15.83 -13.94
C ILE A 603 14.29 -16.13 -12.64
N GLY A 604 13.57 -17.25 -12.59
CA GLY A 604 12.73 -17.61 -11.46
C GLY A 604 11.49 -16.71 -11.30
N MET A 605 11.03 -16.06 -12.40
CA MET A 605 9.81 -15.24 -12.38
C MET A 605 8.57 -16.11 -12.43
N MET A 606 7.72 -15.96 -11.42
CA MET A 606 6.43 -16.65 -11.38
C MET A 606 5.48 -16.10 -12.46
N PRO A 607 4.87 -16.96 -13.32
CA PRO A 607 3.84 -16.54 -14.27
C PRO A 607 2.61 -15.93 -13.61
N MET A 608 1.93 -15.03 -14.32
CA MET A 608 0.74 -14.32 -13.82
C MET A 608 -0.40 -15.25 -13.40
N LYS A 609 -0.61 -16.37 -14.11
CA LYS A 609 -1.56 -17.42 -13.72
C LYS A 609 -1.32 -17.87 -12.27
N TRP A 610 -0.11 -18.26 -11.95
CA TRP A 610 0.26 -18.80 -10.65
C TRP A 610 0.31 -17.73 -9.55
N ARG A 611 0.64 -16.47 -9.89
CA ARG A 611 0.54 -15.33 -8.95
C ARG A 611 -0.89 -15.10 -8.51
N ILE A 612 -1.83 -15.08 -9.47
CA ILE A 612 -3.26 -14.88 -9.20
C ILE A 612 -3.81 -16.07 -8.42
N ALA A 613 -3.48 -17.30 -8.83
CA ALA A 613 -3.83 -18.52 -8.11
C ALA A 613 -3.36 -18.49 -6.65
N SER A 614 -2.07 -18.18 -6.42
CA SER A 614 -1.50 -18.03 -5.07
C SER A 614 -2.24 -17.02 -4.22
N LYS A 615 -2.58 -15.86 -4.78
CA LYS A 615 -3.34 -14.83 -4.08
C LYS A 615 -4.74 -15.30 -3.69
N LYS A 616 -5.48 -15.93 -4.60
CA LYS A 616 -6.82 -16.45 -4.36
C LYS A 616 -6.82 -17.53 -3.27
N LEU A 617 -5.94 -18.54 -3.38
CA LEU A 617 -5.85 -19.64 -2.42
C LEU A 617 -5.43 -19.14 -1.02
N GLN A 618 -4.45 -18.24 -0.93
CA GLN A 618 -4.02 -17.68 0.35
C GLN A 618 -5.11 -16.80 0.98
N PHE A 619 -5.86 -16.06 0.18
CA PHE A 619 -7.01 -15.30 0.67
C PHE A 619 -8.11 -16.22 1.19
N MET A 620 -8.49 -17.25 0.41
CA MET A 620 -9.49 -18.24 0.81
C MET A 620 -9.11 -18.88 2.15
N ARG A 621 -7.89 -19.40 2.28
CA ARG A 621 -7.35 -19.93 3.54
C ARG A 621 -7.48 -18.92 4.69
N LYS A 622 -7.02 -17.67 4.47
CA LYS A 622 -7.09 -16.61 5.50
C LYS A 622 -8.52 -16.34 5.95
N ILE A 623 -9.47 -16.33 5.04
CA ILE A 623 -10.88 -16.03 5.35
C ILE A 623 -11.54 -17.20 6.07
N MET A 624 -11.27 -18.45 5.67
CA MET A 624 -11.85 -19.64 6.36
C MET A 624 -11.38 -19.77 7.80
N LEU A 625 -10.17 -19.29 8.14
CA LEU A 625 -9.64 -19.25 9.50
C LEU A 625 -10.19 -18.10 10.37
N LYS A 626 -10.94 -17.15 9.79
CA LYS A 626 -11.58 -16.08 10.57
C LYS A 626 -12.81 -16.60 11.33
N ASP A 627 -13.15 -15.89 12.41
CA ASP A 627 -14.37 -16.15 13.18
C ASP A 627 -15.63 -16.08 12.31
N HIS A 628 -16.74 -16.70 12.80
CA HIS A 628 -18.03 -16.77 12.10
C HIS A 628 -18.70 -15.42 11.85
N LYS A 629 -18.15 -14.32 12.33
CA LYS A 629 -18.71 -12.97 12.15
C LYS A 629 -18.15 -12.20 10.94
N ASN A 630 -17.60 -12.89 9.93
CA ASN A 630 -16.98 -12.24 8.77
C ASN A 630 -17.88 -12.30 7.53
N ILE A 631 -18.20 -11.13 6.95
CA ILE A 631 -19.12 -11.01 5.80
C ILE A 631 -18.62 -11.74 4.54
N ALA A 632 -17.30 -11.73 4.28
CA ALA A 632 -16.73 -12.44 3.14
C ALA A 632 -16.74 -13.95 3.35
N LYS A 633 -16.48 -14.45 4.57
CA LYS A 633 -16.62 -15.87 4.91
C LYS A 633 -18.05 -16.34 4.71
N ASP A 634 -19.03 -15.57 5.24
CA ASP A 634 -20.44 -15.88 5.06
C ASP A 634 -20.81 -15.92 3.56
N SER A 635 -20.30 -14.96 2.75
CA SER A 635 -20.54 -14.92 1.31
C SER A 635 -19.99 -16.15 0.59
N LEU A 636 -18.75 -16.57 0.91
CA LEU A 636 -18.10 -17.74 0.30
C LEU A 636 -18.79 -19.06 0.69
N LEU A 637 -19.27 -19.17 1.93
CA LEU A 637 -20.10 -20.31 2.36
C LEU A 637 -21.42 -20.36 1.57
N GLN A 638 -22.06 -19.21 1.32
CA GLN A 638 -23.26 -19.17 0.49
C GLN A 638 -22.96 -19.48 -1.00
N GLU A 639 -21.81 -19.07 -1.55
CA GLU A 639 -21.37 -19.51 -2.91
C GLU A 639 -21.34 -21.03 -3.00
N PHE A 640 -20.74 -21.70 -2.01
CA PHE A 640 -20.64 -23.15 -1.96
C PHE A 640 -22.02 -23.79 -1.86
N LEU A 641 -22.85 -23.38 -0.88
CA LEU A 641 -24.18 -23.93 -0.65
C LEU A 641 -25.12 -23.77 -1.84
N LEU A 642 -25.00 -22.67 -2.59
CA LEU A 642 -25.84 -22.37 -3.76
C LEU A 642 -25.22 -22.80 -5.10
N ASN A 643 -24.04 -23.45 -5.06
CA ASN A 643 -23.26 -23.84 -6.23
C ASN A 643 -23.02 -22.69 -7.23
N ILE A 644 -22.75 -21.47 -6.69
CA ILE A 644 -22.40 -20.29 -7.51
C ILE A 644 -20.96 -20.45 -7.99
N LYS A 645 -20.72 -20.24 -9.29
CA LYS A 645 -19.37 -20.28 -9.89
C LYS A 645 -18.56 -19.00 -9.56
N GLY A 646 -18.45 -18.70 -8.26
CA GLY A 646 -17.71 -17.57 -7.71
C GLY A 646 -16.28 -17.92 -7.29
N LEU A 647 -15.75 -17.19 -6.28
CA LEU A 647 -14.38 -17.37 -5.83
C LEU A 647 -14.13 -18.74 -5.19
N ALA A 648 -15.07 -19.26 -4.39
CA ALA A 648 -14.96 -20.58 -3.77
C ALA A 648 -14.82 -21.69 -4.83
N TYR A 649 -15.66 -21.65 -5.86
CA TYR A 649 -15.59 -22.58 -6.99
C TYR A 649 -14.24 -22.49 -7.72
N GLU A 650 -13.75 -21.27 -8.03
CA GLU A 650 -12.47 -21.08 -8.70
C GLU A 650 -11.28 -21.56 -7.86
N CYS A 651 -11.31 -21.31 -6.55
CA CYS A 651 -10.27 -21.79 -5.63
C CYS A 651 -10.21 -23.32 -5.58
N ASN A 652 -11.36 -23.99 -5.53
CA ASN A 652 -11.42 -25.46 -5.53
C ASN A 652 -10.90 -26.05 -6.84
N LYS A 653 -11.25 -25.44 -7.98
CA LYS A 653 -10.70 -25.86 -9.28
C LYS A 653 -9.17 -25.70 -9.33
N ILE A 654 -8.65 -24.57 -8.83
CA ILE A 654 -7.20 -24.36 -8.77
C ILE A 654 -6.55 -25.36 -7.80
N ALA A 655 -7.15 -25.61 -6.63
CA ALA A 655 -6.63 -26.57 -5.63
C ALA A 655 -6.51 -27.98 -6.26
N GLN A 656 -7.53 -28.45 -6.95
CA GLN A 656 -7.49 -29.74 -7.66
C GLN A 656 -6.38 -29.78 -8.74
N GLU A 657 -6.20 -28.66 -9.51
CA GLU A 657 -5.14 -28.57 -10.52
C GLU A 657 -3.73 -28.71 -9.92
N ILE A 658 -3.52 -28.31 -8.69
CA ILE A 658 -2.22 -28.38 -7.99
C ILE A 658 -2.12 -29.54 -7.00
N GLY A 659 -3.08 -30.48 -6.99
CA GLY A 659 -3.08 -31.68 -6.16
C GLY A 659 -3.42 -31.43 -4.67
N LEU A 660 -4.15 -30.35 -4.38
CA LEU A 660 -4.71 -30.11 -3.05
C LEU A 660 -6.20 -30.48 -3.02
N GLU A 661 -6.67 -30.95 -1.87
CA GLU A 661 -8.09 -31.17 -1.62
C GLU A 661 -8.82 -29.84 -1.35
N ASP A 662 -10.14 -29.91 -1.13
CA ASP A 662 -10.99 -28.75 -0.93
C ASP A 662 -10.51 -27.86 0.24
N LEU A 663 -10.17 -26.62 -0.10
CA LEU A 663 -9.70 -25.59 0.84
C LEU A 663 -10.75 -25.08 1.83
N MET A 664 -12.03 -25.37 1.57
CA MET A 664 -13.11 -24.98 2.50
C MET A 664 -13.12 -25.85 3.75
N PHE A 665 -12.74 -27.12 3.62
CA PHE A 665 -12.81 -28.11 4.69
C PHE A 665 -11.44 -28.53 5.21
N ASN A 666 -10.36 -28.34 4.42
CA ASN A 666 -9.01 -28.74 4.77
C ASN A 666 -8.14 -27.53 5.17
N SER A 667 -7.44 -27.66 6.28
CA SER A 667 -6.57 -26.62 6.83
C SER A 667 -5.12 -26.79 6.33
N TYR A 668 -4.81 -26.19 5.18
CA TYR A 668 -3.43 -26.12 4.67
C TYR A 668 -2.65 -24.94 5.25
N SER A 669 -1.36 -25.12 5.47
CA SER A 669 -0.48 -24.01 5.85
C SER A 669 -0.20 -23.10 4.64
N LYS A 670 0.27 -21.87 4.90
CA LYS A 670 0.74 -20.99 3.82
C LYS A 670 1.90 -21.58 3.04
N LYS A 671 2.72 -22.44 3.69
CA LYS A 671 3.86 -23.11 3.10
C LYS A 671 3.40 -24.19 2.13
N ASP A 672 2.43 -25.02 2.51
CA ASP A 672 1.89 -26.10 1.67
C ASP A 672 1.32 -25.58 0.36
N ILE A 673 0.51 -24.50 0.42
CA ILE A 673 -0.04 -23.85 -0.78
C ILE A 673 1.07 -23.32 -1.69
N LYS A 674 2.11 -22.70 -1.12
CA LYS A 674 3.23 -22.19 -1.92
C LYS A 674 4.00 -23.30 -2.59
N GLU A 675 4.24 -24.38 -1.88
CA GLU A 675 4.97 -25.56 -2.38
C GLU A 675 4.20 -26.27 -3.48
N ALA A 676 2.90 -26.51 -3.30
CA ALA A 676 2.03 -27.09 -4.33
C ALA A 676 2.03 -26.25 -5.61
N ILE A 677 1.91 -24.92 -5.51
CA ILE A 677 1.99 -24.01 -6.66
C ILE A 677 3.36 -24.08 -7.32
N LYS A 678 4.45 -24.11 -6.54
CA LYS A 678 5.82 -24.21 -7.06
C LYS A 678 5.99 -25.49 -7.88
N ASN A 679 5.50 -26.63 -7.36
CA ASN A 679 5.58 -27.91 -8.03
C ASN A 679 4.75 -27.93 -9.33
N ALA A 680 3.52 -27.39 -9.31
CA ALA A 680 2.68 -27.28 -10.50
C ALA A 680 3.32 -26.37 -11.58
N MET A 681 3.91 -25.25 -11.16
CA MET A 681 4.64 -24.34 -12.04
C MET A 681 5.87 -25.02 -12.67
N LYS A 682 6.66 -25.77 -11.88
CA LYS A 682 7.81 -26.54 -12.38
C LYS A 682 7.38 -27.54 -13.44
N LYS A 683 6.31 -28.30 -13.17
CA LYS A 683 5.75 -29.27 -14.11
C LYS A 683 5.29 -28.60 -15.42
N GLU A 684 4.62 -27.46 -15.34
CA GLU A 684 4.19 -26.68 -16.52
C GLU A 684 5.39 -26.24 -17.37
N PHE A 685 6.43 -25.66 -16.73
CA PHE A 685 7.63 -25.23 -17.44
C PHE A 685 8.40 -26.39 -18.09
N LEU A 686 8.55 -27.53 -17.40
CA LEU A 686 9.19 -28.71 -17.96
C LEU A 686 8.44 -29.19 -19.21
N ASN A 687 7.11 -29.26 -19.16
CA ASN A 687 6.29 -29.65 -20.28
C ASN A 687 6.40 -28.67 -21.47
N GLU A 688 6.46 -27.35 -21.21
CA GLU A 688 6.66 -26.35 -22.24
C GLU A 688 8.06 -26.40 -22.86
N MET A 689 9.08 -26.67 -22.07
CA MET A 689 10.46 -26.80 -22.54
C MET A 689 10.66 -28.06 -23.39
N GLN A 690 10.10 -29.19 -22.99
CA GLN A 690 10.14 -30.43 -23.77
C GLN A 690 9.48 -30.31 -25.17
N ARG A 691 8.47 -29.44 -25.29
CA ARG A 691 7.81 -29.14 -26.56
C ARG A 691 8.59 -28.14 -27.45
N SER A 692 9.66 -27.51 -26.88
CA SER A 692 10.39 -26.46 -27.60
C SER A 692 11.65 -27.03 -28.22
N THR A 693 11.76 -27.00 -29.53
CA THR A 693 12.97 -27.36 -30.31
C THR A 693 14.13 -26.35 -30.16
N LYS A 694 13.90 -25.25 -29.46
CA LYS A 694 14.84 -24.11 -29.35
C LYS A 694 15.56 -23.99 -28.01
N VAL A 695 15.47 -24.98 -27.15
CA VAL A 695 16.12 -24.96 -25.83
C VAL A 695 17.34 -25.86 -25.87
N ASN A 696 18.47 -25.35 -25.41
CA ASN A 696 19.70 -26.13 -25.32
C ASN A 696 19.62 -27.09 -24.12
N ASP A 697 19.94 -28.37 -24.30
CA ASP A 697 19.74 -29.48 -23.36
C ASP A 697 20.54 -29.40 -22.05
N ARG A 698 21.48 -28.46 -21.92
CA ARG A 698 22.20 -28.20 -20.66
C ARG A 698 21.35 -27.39 -19.68
N LEU A 699 20.19 -27.92 -19.31
CA LEU A 699 19.35 -27.35 -18.25
C LEU A 699 19.88 -27.84 -16.90
N SER A 700 20.04 -26.92 -15.91
CA SER A 700 20.13 -27.36 -14.52
C SER A 700 18.83 -28.06 -14.15
N GLU A 701 18.91 -29.21 -13.54
CA GLU A 701 17.74 -30.02 -13.16
C GLU A 701 16.84 -29.32 -12.13
N ASP A 702 17.35 -28.28 -11.43
CA ASP A 702 16.60 -27.52 -10.43
C ASP A 702 16.55 -26.02 -10.77
N PRO A 703 15.33 -25.43 -10.97
CA PRO A 703 15.18 -23.98 -11.13
C PRO A 703 15.55 -23.17 -9.88
N ASP A 704 15.72 -23.80 -8.73
CA ASP A 704 16.15 -23.11 -7.51
C ASP A 704 17.66 -22.85 -7.50
N ASP A 705 18.46 -23.53 -8.34
CA ASP A 705 19.90 -23.29 -8.49
C ASP A 705 20.25 -22.15 -9.48
N ASN A 706 19.32 -21.23 -9.69
CA ASN A 706 19.56 -20.00 -10.47
C ASN A 706 20.48 -18.99 -9.73
N SER A 707 21.21 -19.43 -8.71
CA SER A 707 22.17 -18.62 -7.96
C SER A 707 23.21 -17.93 -8.85
N TYR A 708 23.52 -18.51 -10.03
CA TYR A 708 24.44 -17.92 -10.99
C TYR A 708 23.96 -16.57 -11.56
N ILE A 709 22.65 -16.42 -11.85
CA ILE A 709 22.06 -15.16 -12.33
C ILE A 709 22.21 -14.05 -11.29
N TYR A 710 22.19 -14.41 -10.01
CA TYR A 710 22.30 -13.45 -8.92
C TYR A 710 23.75 -12.98 -8.66
N ARG A 711 24.71 -13.74 -9.14
CA ARG A 711 26.16 -13.49 -8.95
C ARG A 711 26.84 -12.87 -10.16
N MET A 712 26.12 -12.73 -11.28
CA MET A 712 26.69 -12.22 -12.54
C MET A 712 26.20 -10.80 -12.85
N PRO A 713 27.03 -9.96 -13.50
CA PRO A 713 26.57 -8.72 -14.13
C PRO A 713 25.48 -8.98 -15.16
N LEU A 714 24.53 -8.06 -15.31
CA LEU A 714 23.41 -8.20 -16.26
C LEU A 714 23.91 -8.42 -17.71
N SER A 715 25.04 -7.83 -18.09
CA SER A 715 25.68 -8.06 -19.40
C SER A 715 26.04 -9.52 -19.65
N LYS A 716 26.57 -10.21 -18.63
CA LYS A 716 26.87 -11.65 -18.70
C LYS A 716 25.57 -12.50 -18.74
N VAL A 717 24.60 -12.16 -17.91
CA VAL A 717 23.29 -12.85 -17.89
C VAL A 717 22.61 -12.76 -19.26
N ARG A 718 22.65 -11.59 -19.91
CA ARG A 718 22.10 -11.39 -21.28
C ARG A 718 22.72 -12.34 -22.30
N VAL A 719 24.03 -12.52 -22.27
CA VAL A 719 24.72 -13.44 -23.19
C VAL A 719 24.35 -14.88 -22.88
N TRP A 720 24.35 -15.26 -21.60
CA TRP A 720 24.04 -16.61 -21.17
C TRP A 720 22.63 -17.07 -21.55
N ILE A 721 21.64 -16.25 -21.26
CA ILE A 721 20.25 -16.56 -21.61
C ILE A 721 20.04 -16.61 -23.13
N ARG A 722 20.71 -15.75 -23.91
CA ARG A 722 20.67 -15.82 -25.37
C ARG A 722 21.26 -17.12 -25.90
N TYR A 723 22.40 -17.56 -25.33
CA TYR A 723 23.01 -18.83 -25.67
C TYR A 723 22.03 -20.00 -25.41
N ARG A 724 21.48 -20.07 -24.19
CA ARG A 724 20.53 -21.13 -23.80
C ARG A 724 19.26 -21.14 -24.64
N ALA A 725 18.77 -19.97 -25.00
CA ALA A 725 17.56 -19.79 -25.83
C ALA A 725 17.82 -19.92 -27.35
N ARG A 726 19.04 -20.28 -27.77
CA ARG A 726 19.47 -20.27 -29.18
C ARG A 726 19.11 -18.93 -29.87
N ALA A 727 19.42 -17.82 -29.22
CA ALA A 727 19.09 -16.45 -29.61
C ALA A 727 20.32 -15.52 -29.67
N ILE A 728 21.53 -16.07 -29.83
CA ILE A 728 22.74 -15.26 -30.05
C ILE A 728 22.58 -14.54 -31.41
N ALA A 729 22.71 -13.21 -31.37
CA ALA A 729 22.58 -12.39 -32.56
C ALA A 729 23.72 -12.70 -33.56
N GLY A 730 23.40 -12.71 -34.86
CA GLY A 730 24.33 -12.95 -35.91
C GLY A 730 24.61 -14.43 -36.24
N VAL A 731 24.21 -15.40 -35.42
CA VAL A 731 24.37 -16.81 -35.68
C VAL A 731 23.25 -17.28 -36.62
N LYS A 732 23.57 -17.77 -37.82
CA LYS A 732 22.59 -18.16 -38.87
C LYS A 732 21.60 -19.20 -38.37
N GLY A 733 22.03 -20.23 -37.68
CA GLY A 733 21.22 -21.30 -37.13
C GLY A 733 20.17 -20.90 -36.11
N ASN A 734 20.22 -19.65 -35.62
CA ASN A 734 19.22 -19.05 -34.73
C ASN A 734 18.05 -18.41 -35.50
N PHE A 735 18.16 -18.26 -36.82
CA PHE A 735 17.11 -17.72 -37.70
C PHE A 735 16.24 -18.83 -38.26
N ARG A 736 15.02 -18.53 -38.68
CA ARG A 736 14.20 -19.47 -39.40
C ARG A 736 14.79 -19.72 -40.80
N HIS A 737 14.81 -20.95 -41.24
CA HIS A 737 15.36 -21.35 -42.57
C HIS A 737 14.81 -20.50 -43.74
N SER A 738 13.60 -19.95 -43.63
CA SER A 738 13.02 -19.08 -44.67
C SER A 738 13.69 -17.75 -44.90
N TYR A 739 14.59 -17.31 -43.98
CA TYR A 739 15.30 -16.05 -44.05
C TYR A 739 16.80 -16.17 -44.36
N VAL A 740 17.32 -17.39 -44.46
CA VAL A 740 18.76 -17.63 -44.69
C VAL A 740 18.88 -18.55 -45.89
N ASN A 741 19.35 -18.02 -47.02
CA ASN A 741 19.50 -18.76 -48.24
C ASN A 741 20.71 -19.71 -48.23
N ASN A 742 21.71 -19.44 -47.38
CA ASN A 742 22.89 -20.27 -47.22
C ASN A 742 23.24 -20.38 -45.72
N MET A 743 23.22 -21.62 -45.20
CA MET A 743 23.52 -21.94 -43.81
C MET A 743 25.00 -22.18 -43.56
N ASP A 744 25.86 -22.29 -44.60
CA ASP A 744 27.30 -22.53 -44.42
C ASP A 744 27.96 -21.54 -43.48
N CYS A 745 28.84 -22.04 -42.66
CA CYS A 745 29.56 -21.24 -41.68
C CYS A 745 30.46 -20.18 -42.37
N ARG A 746 30.31 -18.92 -41.95
CA ARG A 746 31.08 -17.78 -42.46
C ARG A 746 32.51 -17.70 -41.93
N LEU A 747 32.84 -18.52 -40.93
CA LEU A 747 34.10 -18.43 -40.17
C LEU A 747 35.10 -19.54 -40.52
N CYS A 748 34.66 -20.60 -41.21
CA CYS A 748 35.51 -21.69 -41.65
C CYS A 748 35.23 -22.07 -43.09
N SER A 749 36.14 -22.88 -43.68
CA SER A 749 36.02 -23.42 -45.03
C SER A 749 35.17 -24.71 -45.12
N GLU A 750 34.73 -25.26 -43.95
CA GLU A 750 33.89 -26.44 -43.88
C GLU A 750 32.47 -26.10 -44.32
N LYS A 751 31.86 -26.95 -45.17
CA LYS A 751 30.43 -26.80 -45.53
C LYS A 751 29.52 -27.28 -44.41
N SER A 752 29.71 -26.73 -43.25
CA SER A 752 28.91 -27.03 -42.05
C SER A 752 27.95 -25.89 -41.75
N ASP A 753 26.74 -26.20 -41.28
CA ASP A 753 25.76 -25.19 -40.88
C ASP A 753 26.31 -24.34 -39.74
N GLU A 754 26.14 -23.00 -39.85
CA GLU A 754 26.56 -22.02 -38.79
C GLU A 754 25.58 -22.09 -37.59
N THR A 755 25.68 -23.16 -36.81
CA THR A 755 24.91 -23.36 -35.58
C THR A 755 25.75 -22.99 -34.35
N GLN A 756 25.14 -22.86 -33.19
CA GLN A 756 25.86 -22.62 -31.93
C GLN A 756 26.79 -23.81 -31.60
N GLU A 757 26.35 -25.02 -31.89
CA GLU A 757 27.10 -26.25 -31.67
C GLU A 757 28.34 -26.29 -32.56
N HIS A 758 28.21 -26.05 -33.88
CA HIS A 758 29.32 -25.96 -34.80
C HIS A 758 30.32 -24.88 -34.37
N LEU A 759 29.86 -23.69 -34.06
CA LEU A 759 30.71 -22.55 -33.64
C LEU A 759 31.53 -22.83 -32.37
N GLN A 760 31.14 -23.76 -31.51
CA GLN A 760 31.94 -24.19 -30.35
C GLN A 760 33.14 -25.07 -30.77
N LEU A 761 33.10 -25.69 -31.91
CA LEU A 761 34.12 -26.60 -32.46
C LEU A 761 34.82 -26.01 -33.68
N CYS A 762 34.25 -25.04 -34.35
CA CYS A 762 34.69 -24.45 -35.60
C CYS A 762 36.16 -23.97 -35.56
N GLU A 763 36.94 -24.29 -36.57
CA GLU A 763 38.32 -23.82 -36.72
C GLU A 763 38.41 -22.27 -36.70
N GLY A 764 37.49 -21.58 -37.37
CA GLY A 764 37.42 -20.13 -37.39
C GLY A 764 37.18 -19.45 -36.04
N THR A 765 36.87 -20.22 -35.00
CA THR A 765 36.66 -19.73 -33.61
C THR A 765 37.78 -20.17 -32.64
N ARG A 766 38.88 -20.73 -33.18
CA ARG A 766 40.02 -21.22 -32.37
C ARG A 766 40.59 -20.17 -31.43
N TYR A 767 40.66 -18.91 -31.85
CA TYR A 767 41.17 -17.81 -31.04
C TYR A 767 40.21 -17.50 -29.86
N GLU A 768 38.90 -17.50 -30.09
CA GLU A 768 37.88 -17.24 -29.07
C GLU A 768 37.82 -18.35 -28.01
N ARG A 769 38.21 -19.59 -28.36
CA ARG A 769 38.31 -20.74 -27.43
C ARG A 769 39.59 -20.79 -26.63
N ARG A 770 40.64 -20.06 -27.03
CA ARG A 770 41.98 -20.15 -26.40
C ARG A 770 41.92 -19.90 -24.90
N GLY A 771 42.38 -20.85 -24.10
CA GLY A 771 42.46 -20.80 -22.65
C GLY A 771 41.13 -20.97 -21.94
N LEU A 772 40.08 -21.49 -22.64
CA LEU A 772 38.75 -21.73 -22.04
C LEU A 772 38.44 -23.23 -22.04
N ASP A 773 37.89 -23.69 -20.93
CA ASP A 773 37.26 -24.99 -20.82
C ASP A 773 35.76 -24.82 -21.19
N LEU A 774 35.35 -25.31 -22.37
CA LEU A 774 33.98 -25.28 -22.84
C LEU A 774 33.10 -26.37 -22.19
N GLY A 775 33.69 -27.29 -21.41
CA GLY A 775 32.97 -28.23 -20.56
C GLY A 775 32.40 -27.54 -19.32
N ASP A 776 33.08 -26.49 -18.83
CA ASP A 776 32.59 -25.65 -17.73
C ASP A 776 31.69 -24.48 -18.24
N TRP A 777 30.62 -24.20 -17.56
CA TRP A 777 29.68 -23.15 -17.95
C TRP A 777 30.31 -21.73 -17.96
N ARG A 778 31.34 -21.48 -17.14
CA ARG A 778 32.06 -20.20 -17.09
C ARG A 778 32.92 -20.00 -18.33
N GLY A 779 33.67 -21.04 -18.73
CA GLY A 779 34.44 -21.03 -19.96
C GLY A 779 33.53 -20.87 -21.18
N LEU A 780 32.43 -21.58 -21.21
CA LEU A 780 31.40 -21.46 -22.25
C LEU A 780 30.77 -20.06 -22.33
N LEU A 781 30.50 -19.44 -21.18
CA LEU A 781 29.97 -18.06 -21.12
C LEU A 781 31.01 -17.05 -21.65
N ASP A 782 32.28 -17.20 -21.28
CA ASP A 782 33.33 -16.28 -21.74
C ASP A 782 33.60 -16.47 -23.22
N PHE A 783 33.52 -17.71 -23.76
CA PHE A 783 33.55 -17.99 -25.20
C PHE A 783 32.41 -17.21 -25.90
N TRP A 784 31.18 -17.35 -25.47
CA TRP A 784 30.06 -16.69 -26.12
C TRP A 784 30.06 -15.14 -25.99
N ARG A 785 30.73 -14.61 -24.96
CA ARG A 785 31.00 -13.16 -24.88
C ARG A 785 31.98 -12.70 -25.96
N ARG A 786 33.07 -13.47 -26.22
CA ARG A 786 34.00 -13.20 -27.31
C ARG A 786 33.29 -13.35 -28.67
N MET A 787 32.55 -14.42 -28.84
CA MET A 787 31.76 -14.70 -30.05
C MET A 787 30.68 -13.61 -30.34
N THR A 788 29.98 -13.11 -29.35
CA THR A 788 29.00 -12.03 -29.57
C THR A 788 29.66 -10.78 -30.20
N LYS A 789 30.88 -10.45 -29.80
CA LYS A 789 31.66 -9.35 -30.41
C LYS A 789 32.10 -9.70 -31.84
N LYS A 790 32.58 -10.90 -32.06
CA LYS A 790 33.03 -11.37 -33.39
C LYS A 790 31.84 -11.42 -34.36
N MET A 791 30.73 -11.99 -33.97
CA MET A 791 29.54 -12.09 -34.82
C MET A 791 28.96 -10.72 -35.19
N ALA A 792 29.00 -9.75 -34.27
CA ALA A 792 28.61 -8.36 -34.56
C ALA A 792 29.55 -7.66 -35.58
N ALA A 793 30.79 -8.09 -35.71
CA ALA A 793 31.73 -7.58 -36.71
C ALA A 793 31.54 -8.23 -38.08
N VAL A 794 30.95 -9.42 -38.14
CA VAL A 794 30.76 -10.22 -39.38
C VAL A 794 29.34 -10.02 -39.98
N THR A 795 28.40 -9.49 -39.17
CA THR A 795 27.08 -9.10 -39.64
C THR A 795 27.09 -7.69 -40.21
#